data_040ed90a8477a85a32f401123c2bd8d1
#
_entry.id   040ed90a8477a85a32f401123c2bd8d1
#
_cell.length_a   1.000
_cell.length_b   1.000
_cell.length_c   1.000
_cell.angle_alpha   90.00
_cell.angle_beta   90.00
_cell.angle_gamma   90.00
#
_symmetry.space_group_name_H-M   'P 1'
#
loop_
_entity.id
_entity.type
_entity.pdbx_description
1 polymer ?
#
loop_
_entity_poly.entity_id
_entity_poly.type
_entity_poly.pdbx_seq_one_letter_code
_entity_poly.pdbx_strand_id
1 'polypeptide(L)'
;MTARPDTKYFLSSYISAPESLSVIAPRHDQNIALWRSRDSQVELVRVWELERISGQKHHYWPLFTVDRYNRVLTELLAAEGLSPDDVSASWGTPGLPHHSEIKLPTGAEEYPVHSLSHLYSGLLLDSDVFRNETIVGLAVDGRPDFGLDQTGKKYWYAGCVSDKGDVDFAPVESPAPIYDAASAEFGKEPGTLMALASACTTEITYDIDTAVQELQLFGGRRVPLIDTLPFVQAIIRAAESQLPSLELDSRFTAQEHLQSAVMKVVQTACELVMVRNVDRLLSSGAVDPREAYLSLSGGFALNCPTNSFLLRRYGFKGLLVPPCANDSGQALGLGLLGLLGAGELSDRDFRLNGPYHGSELTDVEVALRHFDDFIEDVQDFTDTQFVEDISRGPLVWADGAAEIGPRALGHRSILADPRSPRSKDLLNEWKSRQWWRPVAPIVLEEHTGEWFEDPWASPYMLETAYVRESKRHLVPAILHLDDSARRQTLNQETNPLLYRAIEAFRLDTGVPMVCNTSLNDKGEPVVDTAAQALNFAIRKGVAVAYIDGRRVQLRTEARSQAPAPARRHPRREELFENQEQDRDLIWDSWAKLGYSTTAMVLMSRSPELRDQKLATPEMVNQLADVANARDASGTLTLAAAKHSRMFGPSAVFDPESQEGAAF
;
A
#
# COMPACT_ATOMS: atom_id res chain seq x y z
N MET A 1 -33.56 25.67 22.39
CA MET A 1 -32.51 24.65 22.47
C MET A 1 -32.73 23.72 21.29
N THR A 2 -32.07 23.97 20.20
CA THR A 2 -32.04 23.04 19.06
C THR A 2 -31.23 21.83 19.49
N ALA A 3 -31.80 20.63 19.43
CA ALA A 3 -31.09 19.38 19.66
C ALA A 3 -29.83 19.41 18.80
N ARG A 4 -28.66 19.19 19.42
CA ARG A 4 -27.44 18.92 18.65
C ARG A 4 -27.73 17.72 17.75
N PRO A 5 -27.40 17.76 16.47
CA PRO A 5 -27.53 16.58 15.62
C PRO A 5 -26.81 15.42 16.31
N ASP A 6 -27.41 14.22 16.24
CA ASP A 6 -26.95 13.02 16.94
C ASP A 6 -25.67 12.49 16.26
N THR A 7 -24.56 13.16 16.55
CA THR A 7 -23.26 12.83 15.96
C THR A 7 -22.64 11.69 16.75
N LYS A 8 -22.32 10.59 16.07
CA LYS A 8 -21.64 9.43 16.64
C LYS A 8 -20.25 9.32 16.03
N TYR A 9 -19.27 8.91 16.84
CA TYR A 9 -17.93 8.56 16.38
C TYR A 9 -17.67 7.08 16.54
N PHE A 10 -16.93 6.51 15.60
CA PHE A 10 -16.54 5.12 15.60
C PHE A 10 -15.05 4.97 15.31
N LEU A 11 -14.47 3.88 15.77
CA LEU A 11 -13.09 3.51 15.48
C LEU A 11 -13.01 2.16 14.80
N SER A 12 -12.04 2.02 13.93
CA SER A 12 -11.61 0.72 13.45
C SER A 12 -10.08 0.66 13.46
N SER A 13 -9.51 -0.48 13.79
CA SER A 13 -8.06 -0.59 13.85
C SER A 13 -7.52 -1.93 13.37
N TYR A 14 -6.40 -1.85 12.70
CA TYR A 14 -5.58 -2.97 12.30
C TYR A 14 -4.22 -2.86 13.00
N ILE A 15 -4.17 -3.27 14.25
CA ILE A 15 -2.98 -3.22 15.11
C ILE A 15 -2.74 -4.62 15.66
N SER A 16 -1.48 -5.01 15.80
CA SER A 16 -1.13 -6.24 16.53
C SER A 16 -1.61 -6.13 17.96
N ALA A 17 -2.53 -7.02 18.33
CA ALA A 17 -3.14 -6.98 19.66
C ALA A 17 -2.08 -7.16 20.73
N PRO A 18 -2.11 -6.34 21.82
CA PRO A 18 -1.24 -6.55 22.96
C PRO A 18 -1.42 -7.96 23.53
N GLU A 19 -0.33 -8.56 24.03
CA GLU A 19 -0.35 -9.82 24.78
C GLU A 19 -0.90 -11.01 23.98
N SER A 20 -1.05 -10.88 22.66
CA SER A 20 -1.55 -11.97 21.81
C SER A 20 -0.45 -12.66 21.01
N LEU A 21 -0.77 -13.85 20.47
CA LEU A 21 0.05 -14.58 19.50
C LEU A 21 0.35 -13.79 18.20
N SER A 22 -0.29 -12.63 18.00
CA SER A 22 -0.01 -11.73 16.88
C SER A 22 1.45 -11.25 16.86
N VAL A 23 2.15 -11.37 17.97
CA VAL A 23 3.61 -11.12 18.06
C VAL A 23 4.40 -12.08 17.17
N ILE A 24 3.91 -13.30 16.98
CA ILE A 24 4.56 -14.33 16.15
C ILE A 24 4.33 -14.08 14.65
N ALA A 25 3.22 -13.44 14.31
CA ALA A 25 2.91 -12.95 12.97
C ALA A 25 2.41 -11.50 13.10
N PRO A 26 3.30 -10.54 13.37
CA PRO A 26 2.88 -9.17 13.55
C PRO A 26 2.25 -8.65 12.27
N ARG A 27 1.22 -7.85 12.46
CA ARG A 27 0.64 -7.07 11.39
C ARG A 27 1.65 -6.04 10.92
N HIS A 28 1.81 -5.92 9.63
CA HIS A 28 2.55 -4.82 9.01
C HIS A 28 1.56 -3.74 8.54
N ASP A 29 2.07 -2.55 8.25
CA ASP A 29 1.26 -1.41 7.81
C ASP A 29 0.09 -1.10 8.76
N GLN A 30 0.34 -1.21 10.07
CA GLN A 30 -0.67 -1.03 11.12
C GLN A 30 -1.31 0.35 11.04
N ASN A 31 -2.64 0.41 11.20
CA ASN A 31 -3.39 1.65 11.02
C ASN A 31 -4.67 1.70 11.88
N ILE A 32 -5.16 2.92 12.10
CA ILE A 32 -6.41 3.21 12.83
C ILE A 32 -7.22 4.18 11.98
N ALA A 33 -8.54 4.00 11.90
CA ALA A 33 -9.46 4.91 11.23
C ALA A 33 -10.50 5.44 12.19
N LEU A 34 -10.76 6.75 12.11
CA LEU A 34 -11.81 7.47 12.82
C LEU A 34 -12.94 7.79 11.86
N TRP A 35 -14.15 7.47 12.27
CA TRP A 35 -15.37 7.66 11.50
C TRP A 35 -16.33 8.59 12.24
N ARG A 36 -17.10 9.36 11.50
CA ARG A 36 -18.18 10.18 11.98
C ARG A 36 -19.47 9.82 11.26
N SER A 37 -20.52 9.53 12.02
CA SER A 37 -21.88 9.37 11.50
C SER A 37 -22.72 10.56 11.96
N ARG A 38 -23.28 11.29 11.02
CA ARG A 38 -24.09 12.46 11.29
C ARG A 38 -25.15 12.65 10.20
N ASP A 39 -26.37 12.94 10.60
CA ASP A 39 -27.49 13.14 9.69
C ASP A 39 -27.67 11.93 8.74
N SER A 40 -27.62 12.15 7.44
CA SER A 40 -27.71 11.09 6.42
C SER A 40 -26.35 10.59 5.91
N GLN A 41 -25.23 10.94 6.57
CA GLN A 41 -23.90 10.65 6.06
C GLN A 41 -22.99 9.97 7.09
N VAL A 42 -22.16 9.06 6.59
CA VAL A 42 -20.99 8.53 7.27
C VAL A 42 -19.75 9.11 6.59
N GLU A 43 -18.80 9.57 7.37
CA GLU A 43 -17.56 10.18 6.88
C GLU A 43 -16.35 9.47 7.47
N LEU A 44 -15.33 9.24 6.66
CA LEU A 44 -13.98 8.92 7.13
C LEU A 44 -13.31 10.22 7.54
N VAL A 45 -13.12 10.43 8.85
CA VAL A 45 -12.52 11.65 9.38
C VAL A 45 -11.01 11.61 9.25
N ARG A 46 -10.40 10.50 9.71
CA ARG A 46 -8.94 10.36 9.79
C ARG A 46 -8.51 8.91 9.64
N VAL A 47 -7.35 8.69 9.02
CA VAL A 47 -6.62 7.44 9.07
C VAL A 47 -5.20 7.72 9.57
N TRP A 48 -4.82 7.07 10.65
CA TRP A 48 -3.47 7.12 11.19
C TRP A 48 -2.70 5.87 10.79
N GLU A 49 -1.76 6.02 9.86
CA GLU A 49 -0.81 4.98 9.48
C GLU A 49 0.36 5.02 10.47
N LEU A 50 0.51 3.97 11.29
CA LEU A 50 1.53 3.97 12.36
C LEU A 50 2.95 4.08 11.83
N GLU A 51 3.22 3.66 10.59
CA GLU A 51 4.53 3.85 9.96
C GLU A 51 4.91 5.33 9.87
N ARG A 52 3.95 6.22 9.57
CA ARG A 52 4.19 7.66 9.48
C ARG A 52 4.45 8.29 10.84
N ILE A 53 3.80 7.80 11.89
CA ILE A 53 3.99 8.26 13.27
C ILE A 53 5.30 7.74 13.85
N SER A 54 5.59 6.44 13.74
CA SER A 54 6.80 5.82 14.27
C SER A 54 8.05 6.15 13.48
N GLY A 55 7.91 6.48 12.19
CA GLY A 55 9.02 6.65 11.25
C GLY A 55 9.65 5.34 10.79
N GLN A 56 9.02 4.22 11.06
CA GLN A 56 9.46 2.89 10.63
C GLN A 56 8.56 2.42 9.49
N LYS A 57 9.13 2.27 8.31
CA LYS A 57 8.39 1.80 7.15
C LYS A 57 7.77 0.43 7.43
N HIS A 58 6.49 0.28 7.03
CA HIS A 58 5.62 -0.87 7.28
C HIS A 58 5.24 -1.11 8.75
N HIS A 59 5.79 -0.40 9.69
CA HIS A 59 5.54 -0.50 11.13
C HIS A 59 5.16 -1.91 11.62
N TYR A 60 6.15 -2.79 11.72
CA TYR A 60 5.95 -4.19 12.15
C TYR A 60 5.80 -4.36 13.67
N TRP A 61 6.10 -3.33 14.46
CA TRP A 61 6.19 -3.43 15.92
C TRP A 61 4.82 -3.35 16.56
N PRO A 62 4.41 -4.34 17.38
CA PRO A 62 3.17 -4.25 18.14
C PRO A 62 3.28 -3.20 19.25
N LEU A 63 2.14 -2.64 19.63
CA LEU A 63 2.02 -1.82 20.83
C LEU A 63 1.81 -2.74 22.04
N PHE A 64 2.85 -3.39 22.50
CA PHE A 64 2.91 -4.56 23.40
C PHE A 64 1.99 -4.58 24.61
N THR A 65 1.51 -3.44 25.11
CA THR A 65 0.62 -3.37 26.26
C THR A 65 -0.65 -2.57 25.96
N VAL A 66 -1.75 -2.94 26.60
CA VAL A 66 -3.03 -2.19 26.53
C VAL A 66 -2.83 -0.74 26.95
N ASP A 67 -2.03 -0.47 27.95
CA ASP A 67 -1.76 0.89 28.43
C ASP A 67 -1.04 1.74 27.40
N ARG A 68 -0.05 1.19 26.69
CA ARG A 68 0.67 1.90 25.62
C ARG A 68 -0.24 2.19 24.45
N TYR A 69 -1.02 1.21 24.06
CA TYR A 69 -2.02 1.36 23.02
C TYR A 69 -3.05 2.47 23.36
N ASN A 70 -3.62 2.44 24.58
CA ASN A 70 -4.58 3.45 25.01
C ASN A 70 -3.97 4.86 25.09
N ARG A 71 -2.69 5.00 25.45
CA ARG A 71 -2.00 6.30 25.41
C ARG A 71 -1.90 6.83 23.98
N VAL A 72 -1.43 6.01 23.03
CA VAL A 72 -1.36 6.39 21.62
C VAL A 72 -2.74 6.81 21.11
N LEU A 73 -3.76 6.00 21.36
CA LEU A 73 -5.13 6.29 20.91
C LEU A 73 -5.66 7.59 21.53
N THR A 74 -5.44 7.80 22.81
CA THR A 74 -5.88 9.03 23.51
C THR A 74 -5.24 10.28 22.90
N GLU A 75 -3.94 10.22 22.54
CA GLU A 75 -3.26 11.35 21.90
C GLU A 75 -3.77 11.60 20.48
N LEU A 76 -4.01 10.54 19.71
CA LEU A 76 -4.56 10.67 18.36
C LEU A 76 -5.98 11.26 18.37
N LEU A 77 -6.83 10.81 19.27
CA LEU A 77 -8.19 11.35 19.43
C LEU A 77 -8.17 12.80 19.95
N ALA A 78 -7.28 13.13 20.88
CA ALA A 78 -7.15 14.49 21.39
C ALA A 78 -6.76 15.50 20.31
N ALA A 79 -5.97 15.08 19.30
CA ALA A 79 -5.64 15.91 18.15
C ALA A 79 -6.88 16.26 17.30
N GLU A 80 -7.91 15.40 17.31
CA GLU A 80 -9.21 15.65 16.66
C GLU A 80 -10.26 16.27 17.63
N GLY A 81 -9.85 16.67 18.84
CA GLY A 81 -10.73 17.25 19.87
C GLY A 81 -11.66 16.24 20.54
N LEU A 82 -11.30 14.96 20.52
CA LEU A 82 -12.08 13.84 21.04
C LEU A 82 -11.33 13.13 22.18
N SER A 83 -12.08 12.33 22.94
CA SER A 83 -11.58 11.40 23.93
C SER A 83 -12.07 9.97 23.61
N PRO A 84 -11.50 8.93 24.24
CA PRO A 84 -12.02 7.57 24.12
C PRO A 84 -13.51 7.43 24.48
N ASP A 85 -14.02 8.26 25.40
CA ASP A 85 -15.43 8.23 25.82
C ASP A 85 -16.41 8.77 24.77
N ASP A 86 -15.91 9.50 23.77
CA ASP A 86 -16.73 10.00 22.65
C ASP A 86 -16.98 8.93 21.58
N VAL A 87 -16.29 7.79 21.68
CA VAL A 87 -16.43 6.68 20.72
C VAL A 87 -17.65 5.82 21.04
N SER A 88 -18.57 5.69 20.09
CA SER A 88 -19.80 4.92 20.26
C SER A 88 -19.59 3.40 20.12
N ALA A 89 -18.71 2.99 19.20
CA ALA A 89 -18.28 1.59 19.03
C ALA A 89 -16.93 1.52 18.29
N SER A 90 -16.24 0.41 18.44
CA SER A 90 -14.98 0.16 17.74
C SER A 90 -14.87 -1.28 17.25
N TRP A 91 -14.11 -1.48 16.17
CA TRP A 91 -13.92 -2.77 15.52
C TRP A 91 -12.44 -3.05 15.21
N GLY A 92 -12.12 -4.32 15.06
CA GLY A 92 -10.81 -4.80 14.63
C GLY A 92 -9.97 -5.29 15.80
N THR A 93 -9.00 -4.52 16.29
CA THR A 93 -8.12 -4.98 17.35
C THR A 93 -8.87 -5.14 18.68
N PRO A 94 -8.81 -6.30 19.36
CA PRO A 94 -9.35 -6.46 20.71
C PRO A 94 -8.73 -5.48 21.71
N GLY A 95 -9.51 -5.03 22.70
CA GLY A 95 -9.07 -4.06 23.71
C GLY A 95 -9.26 -2.60 23.36
N LEU A 96 -9.84 -2.29 22.19
CA LEU A 96 -10.31 -0.94 21.86
C LEU A 96 -11.40 -0.47 22.84
N PRO A 97 -11.50 0.86 23.11
CA PRO A 97 -12.66 1.42 23.79
C PRO A 97 -13.95 1.01 23.08
N HIS A 98 -14.95 0.55 23.85
CA HIS A 98 -16.25 0.13 23.30
C HIS A 98 -16.14 -0.92 22.16
N HIS A 99 -15.18 -1.85 22.27
CA HIS A 99 -14.96 -2.89 21.29
C HIS A 99 -16.22 -3.71 21.05
N SER A 100 -16.56 -3.92 19.79
CA SER A 100 -17.69 -4.73 19.32
C SER A 100 -17.21 -5.74 18.28
N GLU A 101 -17.79 -6.93 18.28
CA GLU A 101 -17.56 -7.92 17.23
C GLU A 101 -18.13 -7.44 15.91
N ILE A 102 -17.43 -7.72 14.82
CA ILE A 102 -17.90 -7.43 13.46
C ILE A 102 -18.98 -8.46 13.09
N LYS A 103 -20.18 -7.97 12.77
CA LYS A 103 -21.26 -8.79 12.26
C LYS A 103 -21.02 -9.07 10.78
N LEU A 104 -20.55 -10.26 10.46
CA LEU A 104 -20.24 -10.63 9.09
C LEU A 104 -21.55 -10.82 8.27
N PRO A 105 -21.52 -10.49 6.97
CA PRO A 105 -22.61 -10.83 6.05
C PRO A 105 -22.78 -12.35 5.91
N THR A 106 -23.98 -12.78 5.59
CA THR A 106 -24.30 -14.20 5.35
C THR A 106 -23.44 -14.74 4.20
N GLY A 107 -22.86 -15.93 4.38
CA GLY A 107 -21.98 -16.56 3.37
C GLY A 107 -20.50 -16.16 3.48
N ALA A 108 -20.16 -15.21 4.34
CA ALA A 108 -18.78 -14.74 4.53
C ALA A 108 -17.96 -15.61 5.50
N GLU A 109 -18.57 -16.58 6.19
CA GLU A 109 -17.97 -17.30 7.31
C GLU A 109 -16.77 -18.19 6.91
N GLU A 110 -16.70 -18.58 5.63
CA GLU A 110 -15.61 -19.41 5.09
C GLU A 110 -14.32 -18.60 4.80
N TYR A 111 -14.36 -17.26 4.89
CA TYR A 111 -13.26 -16.36 4.54
C TYR A 111 -12.71 -15.63 5.77
N PRO A 112 -11.39 -15.31 5.79
CA PRO A 112 -10.80 -14.53 6.86
C PRO A 112 -11.40 -13.12 6.93
N VAL A 113 -11.56 -12.58 8.14
CA VAL A 113 -11.99 -11.18 8.34
C VAL A 113 -11.03 -10.22 7.63
N HIS A 114 -9.73 -10.52 7.62
CA HIS A 114 -8.72 -9.77 6.87
C HIS A 114 -9.06 -9.65 5.37
N SER A 115 -9.39 -10.77 4.72
CA SER A 115 -9.75 -10.76 3.30
C SER A 115 -11.09 -10.07 3.03
N LEU A 116 -12.07 -10.24 3.93
CA LEU A 116 -13.34 -9.53 3.86
C LEU A 116 -13.17 -8.02 4.06
N SER A 117 -12.28 -7.60 4.96
CA SER A 117 -11.91 -6.19 5.14
C SER A 117 -11.36 -5.59 3.84
N HIS A 118 -10.43 -6.27 3.19
CA HIS A 118 -9.97 -5.85 1.86
C HIS A 118 -11.14 -5.76 0.89
N LEU A 119 -11.95 -6.81 0.77
CA LEU A 119 -13.06 -6.83 -0.19
C LEU A 119 -14.02 -5.64 0.01
N TYR A 120 -14.44 -5.39 1.25
CA TYR A 120 -15.37 -4.32 1.56
C TYR A 120 -14.74 -2.92 1.49
N SER A 121 -13.42 -2.78 1.62
CA SER A 121 -12.74 -1.51 1.37
C SER A 121 -12.88 -1.05 -0.09
N GLY A 122 -13.01 -1.98 -1.03
CA GLY A 122 -13.28 -1.68 -2.43
C GLY A 122 -14.77 -1.59 -2.77
N LEU A 123 -15.60 -2.53 -2.28
CA LEU A 123 -17.04 -2.56 -2.56
C LEU A 123 -17.77 -1.31 -2.06
N LEU A 124 -17.41 -0.83 -0.88
CA LEU A 124 -18.05 0.29 -0.20
C LEU A 124 -17.32 1.63 -0.36
N LEU A 125 -16.44 1.78 -1.36
CA LEU A 125 -15.83 3.08 -1.66
C LEU A 125 -16.88 4.17 -1.95
N ASP A 126 -17.99 3.75 -2.53
CA ASP A 126 -19.18 4.56 -2.78
C ASP A 126 -20.41 3.70 -2.50
N SER A 127 -21.15 4.02 -1.44
CA SER A 127 -22.32 3.26 -1.02
C SER A 127 -23.50 3.38 -2.00
N ASP A 128 -23.55 4.44 -2.81
CA ASP A 128 -24.55 4.58 -3.86
C ASP A 128 -24.30 3.60 -5.00
N VAL A 129 -23.02 3.49 -5.43
CA VAL A 129 -22.62 2.47 -6.42
C VAL A 129 -22.90 1.07 -5.88
N PHE A 130 -22.54 0.78 -4.62
CA PHE A 130 -22.78 -0.52 -3.99
C PHE A 130 -24.26 -0.92 -3.97
N ARG A 131 -25.17 0.04 -3.69
CA ARG A 131 -26.60 -0.22 -3.59
C ARG A 131 -27.35 -0.25 -4.93
N ASN A 132 -26.79 0.35 -5.98
CA ASN A 132 -27.52 0.55 -7.22
C ASN A 132 -26.90 -0.15 -8.44
N GLU A 133 -25.64 -0.61 -8.35
CA GLU A 133 -24.90 -1.16 -9.47
C GLU A 133 -24.45 -2.61 -9.19
N THR A 134 -24.05 -3.30 -10.27
CA THR A 134 -23.39 -4.61 -10.16
C THR A 134 -21.90 -4.41 -10.03
N ILE A 135 -21.27 -5.11 -9.07
CA ILE A 135 -19.83 -5.05 -8.80
C ILE A 135 -19.25 -6.45 -8.80
N VAL A 136 -18.18 -6.68 -9.56
CA VAL A 136 -17.34 -7.88 -9.47
C VAL A 136 -16.15 -7.54 -8.56
N GLY A 137 -16.12 -8.13 -7.36
CA GLY A 137 -15.15 -7.81 -6.32
C GLY A 137 -14.12 -8.91 -6.12
N LEU A 138 -12.83 -8.53 -5.96
CA LEU A 138 -11.73 -9.44 -5.64
C LEU A 138 -10.83 -8.84 -4.56
N ALA A 139 -10.66 -9.58 -3.45
CA ALA A 139 -9.63 -9.30 -2.45
C ALA A 139 -8.44 -10.23 -2.70
N VAL A 140 -7.36 -9.70 -3.27
CA VAL A 140 -6.18 -10.46 -3.70
C VAL A 140 -4.94 -9.95 -2.97
N ASP A 141 -4.39 -10.79 -2.11
CA ASP A 141 -3.31 -10.42 -1.20
C ASP A 141 -2.23 -11.51 -1.11
N GLY A 142 -1.09 -11.20 -0.50
CA GLY A 142 -0.01 -12.16 -0.28
C GLY A 142 -0.43 -13.27 0.67
N ARG A 143 -0.96 -12.87 1.81
CA ARG A 143 -1.41 -13.78 2.86
C ARG A 143 -2.31 -13.06 3.87
N PRO A 144 -3.48 -13.63 4.20
CA PRO A 144 -4.31 -13.06 5.25
C PRO A 144 -3.69 -13.24 6.64
N ASP A 145 -3.98 -12.28 7.51
CA ASP A 145 -3.86 -12.42 8.96
C ASP A 145 -5.15 -13.06 9.50
N PHE A 146 -5.02 -13.92 10.48
CA PHE A 146 -6.13 -14.63 11.11
C PHE A 146 -6.41 -14.17 12.55
N GLY A 147 -5.86 -13.02 12.94
CA GLY A 147 -5.96 -12.52 14.32
C GLY A 147 -7.38 -12.22 14.81
N LEU A 148 -8.32 -12.03 13.90
CA LEU A 148 -9.75 -11.82 14.19
C LEU A 148 -10.62 -13.06 13.97
N ASP A 149 -10.05 -14.16 13.50
CA ASP A 149 -10.78 -15.37 13.19
C ASP A 149 -10.77 -16.33 14.39
N GLN A 150 -11.97 -16.83 14.76
CA GLN A 150 -12.12 -17.78 15.85
C GLN A 150 -11.86 -19.23 15.41
N THR A 151 -12.00 -19.51 14.12
CA THR A 151 -11.84 -20.84 13.53
C THR A 151 -11.03 -20.79 12.25
N GLY A 152 -10.40 -21.89 11.86
CA GLY A 152 -9.73 -22.04 10.58
C GLY A 152 -10.65 -21.78 9.39
N LYS A 153 -10.12 -21.14 8.36
CA LYS A 153 -10.86 -20.75 7.15
C LYS A 153 -10.59 -21.69 5.99
N LYS A 154 -11.63 -21.97 5.22
CA LYS A 154 -11.54 -22.87 4.07
C LYS A 154 -10.76 -22.24 2.92
N TYR A 155 -10.93 -20.93 2.71
CA TYR A 155 -10.26 -20.16 1.67
C TYR A 155 -9.55 -18.96 2.31
N TRP A 156 -8.49 -18.46 1.64
CA TRP A 156 -7.77 -17.29 2.13
C TRP A 156 -8.22 -15.99 1.48
N TYR A 157 -8.75 -16.07 0.25
CA TYR A 157 -9.07 -14.90 -0.53
C TYR A 157 -10.54 -14.93 -0.94
N ALA A 158 -11.22 -13.80 -0.73
CA ALA A 158 -12.62 -13.63 -1.03
C ALA A 158 -12.81 -12.88 -2.34
N GLY A 159 -13.69 -13.38 -3.19
CA GLY A 159 -14.28 -12.65 -4.29
C GLY A 159 -15.79 -12.62 -4.16
N CYS A 160 -16.46 -11.84 -4.97
CA CYS A 160 -17.92 -11.80 -5.02
C CYS A 160 -18.45 -11.23 -6.33
N VAL A 161 -19.73 -11.50 -6.56
CA VAL A 161 -20.58 -10.67 -7.39
C VAL A 161 -21.57 -9.99 -6.44
N SER A 162 -21.59 -8.67 -6.43
CA SER A 162 -22.58 -7.87 -5.70
C SER A 162 -23.57 -7.29 -6.71
N ASP A 163 -24.83 -7.63 -6.60
CA ASP A 163 -25.90 -7.01 -7.38
C ASP A 163 -26.75 -6.15 -6.46
N LYS A 164 -26.60 -4.83 -6.58
CA LYS A 164 -27.36 -3.83 -5.80
C LYS A 164 -27.30 -4.09 -4.29
N GLY A 165 -26.12 -4.42 -3.78
CA GLY A 165 -25.87 -4.67 -2.37
C GLY A 165 -26.12 -6.10 -1.90
N ASP A 166 -26.68 -6.96 -2.73
CA ASP A 166 -26.76 -8.41 -2.46
C ASP A 166 -25.45 -9.07 -2.89
N VAL A 167 -24.71 -9.67 -1.95
CA VAL A 167 -23.34 -10.13 -2.16
C VAL A 167 -23.29 -11.66 -2.16
N ASP A 168 -22.98 -12.21 -3.33
CA ASP A 168 -22.71 -13.64 -3.51
C ASP A 168 -21.20 -13.91 -3.50
N PHE A 169 -20.71 -14.55 -2.43
CA PHE A 169 -19.29 -14.81 -2.22
C PHE A 169 -18.78 -16.02 -2.99
N ALA A 170 -17.60 -15.89 -3.55
CA ALA A 170 -16.88 -17.00 -4.18
C ALA A 170 -15.39 -16.98 -3.84
N PRO A 171 -14.73 -18.15 -3.74
CA PRO A 171 -13.29 -18.19 -3.53
C PRO A 171 -12.55 -17.72 -4.79
N VAL A 172 -11.50 -16.93 -4.59
CA VAL A 172 -10.60 -16.48 -5.65
C VAL A 172 -9.17 -16.91 -5.36
N GLU A 173 -8.37 -16.95 -6.40
CA GLU A 173 -6.94 -17.23 -6.32
C GLU A 173 -6.16 -15.92 -6.24
N SER A 174 -5.13 -15.85 -5.40
CA SER A 174 -4.26 -14.69 -5.37
C SER A 174 -2.94 -14.95 -6.11
N PRO A 175 -2.57 -14.11 -7.07
CA PRO A 175 -1.26 -14.17 -7.71
C PRO A 175 -0.14 -13.54 -6.88
N ALA A 176 -0.44 -12.84 -5.77
CA ALA A 176 0.58 -12.18 -4.94
C ALA A 176 1.68 -13.15 -4.45
N PRO A 177 1.40 -14.41 -4.04
CA PRO A 177 2.44 -15.36 -3.69
C PRO A 177 3.46 -15.66 -4.81
N ILE A 178 3.13 -15.42 -6.08
CA ILE A 178 4.10 -15.54 -7.19
C ILE A 178 5.12 -14.40 -7.10
N TYR A 179 4.67 -13.18 -6.82
CA TYR A 179 5.55 -12.04 -6.56
C TYR A 179 6.38 -12.21 -5.28
N ASP A 180 5.80 -12.80 -4.22
CA ASP A 180 6.55 -13.12 -3.00
C ASP A 180 7.67 -14.12 -3.27
N ALA A 181 7.42 -15.14 -4.09
CA ALA A 181 8.43 -16.08 -4.53
C ALA A 181 9.54 -15.39 -5.35
N ALA A 182 9.19 -14.51 -6.28
CA ALA A 182 10.15 -13.72 -7.05
C ALA A 182 10.95 -12.75 -6.15
N SER A 183 10.30 -12.13 -5.15
CA SER A 183 10.96 -11.29 -4.16
C SER A 183 11.96 -12.05 -3.31
N ALA A 184 11.64 -13.29 -2.93
CA ALA A 184 12.53 -14.16 -2.19
C ALA A 184 13.77 -14.56 -3.01
N GLU A 185 13.59 -14.85 -4.32
CA GLU A 185 14.69 -15.23 -5.22
C GLU A 185 15.60 -14.05 -5.56
N PHE A 186 15.04 -12.87 -5.77
CA PHE A 186 15.80 -11.70 -6.27
C PHE A 186 16.19 -10.68 -5.19
N GLY A 187 15.67 -10.81 -3.97
CA GLY A 187 15.91 -9.86 -2.89
C GLY A 187 15.43 -8.44 -3.20
N LYS A 188 14.33 -8.29 -3.96
CA LYS A 188 13.79 -7.00 -4.38
C LYS A 188 12.32 -6.86 -3.98
N GLU A 189 11.92 -5.60 -3.68
CA GLU A 189 10.52 -5.27 -3.40
C GLU A 189 9.61 -5.57 -4.60
N PRO A 190 8.35 -5.97 -4.40
CA PRO A 190 7.38 -6.21 -5.47
C PRO A 190 7.23 -5.04 -6.45
N GLY A 191 7.23 -3.80 -5.95
CA GLY A 191 7.15 -2.60 -6.81
C GLY A 191 8.37 -2.39 -7.71
N THR A 192 9.55 -2.86 -7.31
CA THR A 192 10.75 -2.88 -8.15
C THR A 192 10.66 -3.98 -9.20
N LEU A 193 10.19 -5.16 -8.81
CA LEU A 193 9.99 -6.29 -9.70
C LEU A 193 8.93 -6.01 -10.77
N MET A 194 7.82 -5.36 -10.42
CA MET A 194 6.80 -4.90 -11.36
C MET A 194 7.39 -3.92 -12.39
N ALA A 195 8.23 -2.98 -11.96
CA ALA A 195 8.90 -2.06 -12.87
C ALA A 195 9.91 -2.75 -13.78
N LEU A 196 10.57 -3.82 -13.32
CA LEU A 196 11.45 -4.67 -14.16
C LEU A 196 10.65 -5.41 -15.23
N ALA A 197 9.47 -5.92 -14.92
CA ALA A 197 8.61 -6.58 -15.91
C ALA A 197 8.29 -5.65 -17.10
N SER A 198 7.93 -4.38 -16.82
CA SER A 198 7.66 -3.36 -17.85
C SER A 198 8.96 -2.81 -18.50
N ALA A 199 10.11 -2.98 -17.85
CA ALA A 199 11.41 -2.59 -18.40
C ALA A 199 12.06 -3.68 -19.26
N CYS A 200 11.41 -4.83 -19.46
CA CYS A 200 11.95 -5.95 -20.21
C CYS A 200 12.11 -5.59 -21.69
N THR A 201 13.35 -5.64 -22.18
CA THR A 201 13.70 -5.42 -23.59
C THR A 201 14.02 -6.74 -24.33
N THR A 202 14.12 -7.85 -23.59
CA THR A 202 14.49 -9.16 -24.12
C THR A 202 13.56 -10.23 -23.59
N GLU A 203 12.67 -10.73 -24.44
CA GLU A 203 11.67 -11.73 -24.06
C GLU A 203 12.22 -13.16 -24.22
N ILE A 204 11.84 -14.04 -23.32
CA ILE A 204 12.11 -15.48 -23.36
C ILE A 204 10.84 -16.25 -23.74
N THR A 205 11.02 -17.43 -24.32
CA THR A 205 9.90 -18.36 -24.59
C THR A 205 9.65 -19.24 -23.37
N TYR A 206 8.41 -19.25 -22.88
CA TYR A 206 7.97 -20.11 -21.77
C TYR A 206 6.50 -20.49 -21.95
N ASP A 207 6.15 -21.77 -21.76
CA ASP A 207 4.75 -22.22 -21.83
C ASP A 207 4.03 -21.85 -20.55
N ILE A 208 3.64 -20.59 -20.46
CA ILE A 208 3.02 -20.00 -19.26
C ILE A 208 1.58 -20.50 -19.07
N ASP A 209 0.85 -20.76 -20.15
CA ASP A 209 -0.55 -21.18 -20.06
C ASP A 209 -0.67 -22.55 -19.37
N THR A 210 0.15 -23.53 -19.78
CA THR A 210 0.20 -24.82 -19.11
C THR A 210 0.69 -24.70 -17.68
N ALA A 211 1.76 -23.95 -17.43
CA ALA A 211 2.37 -23.82 -16.10
C ALA A 211 1.42 -23.18 -15.08
N VAL A 212 0.63 -22.17 -15.47
CA VAL A 212 -0.35 -21.51 -14.59
C VAL A 212 -1.51 -22.45 -14.27
N GLN A 213 -1.92 -23.35 -15.16
CA GLN A 213 -3.01 -24.30 -14.89
C GLN A 213 -2.69 -25.27 -13.75
N GLU A 214 -1.42 -25.58 -13.53
CA GLU A 214 -0.97 -26.47 -12.47
C GLU A 214 -0.92 -25.80 -11.07
N LEU A 215 -0.98 -24.47 -11.01
CA LEU A 215 -0.91 -23.72 -9.76
C LEU A 215 -2.23 -23.78 -8.96
N GLN A 216 -2.11 -23.89 -7.65
CA GLN A 216 -3.21 -23.90 -6.67
C GLN A 216 -3.06 -22.69 -5.74
N LEU A 217 -3.74 -21.58 -6.01
CA LEU A 217 -3.52 -20.28 -5.38
C LEU A 217 -4.68 -19.79 -4.48
N PHE A 218 -5.61 -20.67 -4.12
CA PHE A 218 -6.74 -20.32 -3.23
C PHE A 218 -6.34 -20.12 -1.76
N GLY A 219 -5.21 -20.67 -1.35
CA GLY A 219 -4.84 -20.77 0.08
C GLY A 219 -5.76 -21.72 0.86
N GLY A 220 -5.68 -21.67 2.18
CA GLY A 220 -6.42 -22.55 3.06
C GLY A 220 -5.68 -23.86 3.35
N ARG A 221 -6.13 -24.98 2.79
CA ARG A 221 -5.51 -26.31 3.04
C ARG A 221 -4.07 -26.44 2.55
N ARG A 222 -3.67 -25.65 1.57
CA ARG A 222 -2.31 -25.61 1.01
C ARG A 222 -1.80 -24.18 0.99
N VAL A 223 -0.56 -23.98 1.41
CA VAL A 223 0.11 -22.67 1.38
C VAL A 223 0.58 -22.39 -0.05
N PRO A 224 0.09 -21.34 -0.72
CA PRO A 224 0.43 -21.08 -2.13
C PRO A 224 1.92 -20.96 -2.41
N LEU A 225 2.72 -20.47 -1.45
CA LEU A 225 4.16 -20.32 -1.62
C LEU A 225 4.90 -21.64 -1.88
N ILE A 226 4.34 -22.79 -1.47
CA ILE A 226 4.91 -24.11 -1.75
C ILE A 226 4.93 -24.40 -3.26
N ASP A 227 3.94 -23.92 -3.99
CA ASP A 227 3.83 -24.14 -5.43
C ASP A 227 4.52 -23.02 -6.22
N THR A 228 4.47 -21.78 -5.75
CA THR A 228 4.96 -20.61 -6.49
C THR A 228 6.48 -20.50 -6.50
N LEU A 229 7.18 -20.95 -5.45
CA LEU A 229 8.65 -20.89 -5.45
C LEU A 229 9.27 -21.81 -6.52
N PRO A 230 8.91 -23.11 -6.62
CA PRO A 230 9.39 -23.97 -7.72
C PRO A 230 8.98 -23.45 -9.11
N PHE A 231 7.80 -22.84 -9.23
CA PHE A 231 7.31 -22.21 -10.45
C PHE A 231 8.24 -21.08 -10.91
N VAL A 232 8.55 -20.11 -10.02
CA VAL A 232 9.47 -19.01 -10.36
C VAL A 232 10.87 -19.53 -10.66
N GLN A 233 11.36 -20.52 -9.92
CA GLN A 233 12.65 -21.15 -10.21
C GLN A 233 12.71 -21.84 -11.56
N ALA A 234 11.60 -22.40 -12.03
CA ALA A 234 11.52 -22.99 -13.38
C ALA A 234 11.64 -21.91 -14.47
N ILE A 235 11.01 -20.75 -14.29
CA ILE A 235 11.13 -19.59 -15.19
C ILE A 235 12.58 -19.06 -15.18
N ILE A 236 13.22 -18.97 -14.01
CA ILE A 236 14.62 -18.55 -13.89
C ILE A 236 15.53 -19.48 -14.73
N ARG A 237 15.41 -20.81 -14.56
CA ARG A 237 16.20 -21.77 -15.35
C ARG A 237 15.96 -21.64 -16.86
N ALA A 238 14.72 -21.40 -17.29
CA ALA A 238 14.39 -21.16 -18.69
C ALA A 238 15.08 -19.89 -19.21
N ALA A 239 15.05 -18.81 -18.43
CA ALA A 239 15.73 -17.56 -18.79
C ALA A 239 17.25 -17.72 -18.88
N GLU A 240 17.88 -18.34 -17.89
CA GLU A 240 19.33 -18.61 -17.86
C GLU A 240 19.79 -19.41 -19.09
N SER A 241 18.96 -20.33 -19.59
CA SER A 241 19.31 -21.14 -20.77
C SER A 241 19.17 -20.37 -22.08
N GLN A 242 18.28 -19.38 -22.18
CA GLN A 242 17.96 -18.68 -23.43
C GLN A 242 18.73 -17.36 -23.59
N LEU A 243 18.87 -16.57 -22.53
CA LEU A 243 19.49 -15.23 -22.58
C LEU A 243 20.87 -15.18 -23.27
N PRO A 244 21.78 -16.16 -23.08
CA PRO A 244 23.10 -16.12 -23.75
C PRO A 244 23.05 -16.13 -25.28
N SER A 245 21.92 -16.54 -25.88
CA SER A 245 21.71 -16.60 -27.32
C SER A 245 20.91 -15.42 -27.89
N LEU A 246 20.45 -14.50 -27.04
CA LEU A 246 19.61 -13.37 -27.41
C LEU A 246 20.43 -12.07 -27.47
N GLU A 247 19.93 -11.10 -28.25
CA GLU A 247 20.47 -9.74 -28.27
C GLU A 247 20.05 -9.00 -27.00
N LEU A 248 21.02 -8.48 -26.26
CA LEU A 248 20.80 -7.83 -24.98
C LEU A 248 21.04 -6.31 -25.07
N ASP A 249 20.17 -5.53 -24.43
CA ASP A 249 20.33 -4.08 -24.31
C ASP A 249 21.53 -3.75 -23.40
N SER A 250 22.55 -3.11 -23.94
CA SER A 250 23.82 -2.80 -23.25
C SER A 250 23.66 -1.86 -22.03
N ARG A 251 22.51 -1.23 -21.87
CA ARG A 251 22.19 -0.37 -20.71
C ARG A 251 21.91 -1.17 -19.43
N PHE A 252 21.57 -2.45 -19.57
CA PHE A 252 21.25 -3.33 -18.44
C PHE A 252 22.44 -4.23 -18.09
N THR A 253 22.57 -4.52 -16.80
CA THR A 253 23.47 -5.60 -16.36
C THR A 253 22.92 -6.97 -16.72
N ALA A 254 23.76 -8.01 -16.74
CA ALA A 254 23.32 -9.38 -16.98
C ALA A 254 22.23 -9.83 -15.96
N GLN A 255 22.36 -9.38 -14.71
CA GLN A 255 21.38 -9.68 -13.67
C GLN A 255 20.03 -8.96 -13.93
N GLU A 256 20.04 -7.72 -14.37
CA GLU A 256 18.82 -7.00 -14.71
C GLU A 256 18.12 -7.61 -15.93
N HIS A 257 18.87 -8.09 -16.93
CA HIS A 257 18.29 -8.85 -18.04
C HIS A 257 17.59 -10.11 -17.55
N LEU A 258 18.26 -10.92 -16.72
CA LEU A 258 17.65 -12.12 -16.14
C LEU A 258 16.37 -11.77 -15.37
N GLN A 259 16.47 -10.82 -14.46
CA GLN A 259 15.34 -10.41 -13.62
C GLN A 259 14.17 -9.84 -14.44
N SER A 260 14.43 -8.98 -15.43
CA SER A 260 13.38 -8.38 -16.25
C SER A 260 12.68 -9.42 -17.15
N ALA A 261 13.43 -10.34 -17.76
CA ALA A 261 12.88 -11.42 -18.57
C ALA A 261 11.99 -12.37 -17.73
N VAL A 262 12.48 -12.78 -16.55
CA VAL A 262 11.70 -13.60 -15.60
C VAL A 262 10.44 -12.87 -15.16
N MET A 263 10.58 -11.60 -14.76
CA MET A 263 9.44 -10.82 -14.26
C MET A 263 8.40 -10.51 -15.36
N LYS A 264 8.78 -10.45 -16.62
CA LYS A 264 7.83 -10.35 -17.74
C LYS A 264 6.92 -11.58 -17.79
N VAL A 265 7.49 -12.78 -17.66
CA VAL A 265 6.73 -14.04 -17.60
C VAL A 265 5.88 -14.13 -16.34
N VAL A 266 6.43 -13.74 -15.18
CA VAL A 266 5.71 -13.67 -13.89
C VAL A 266 4.51 -12.73 -14.00
N GLN A 267 4.67 -11.56 -14.61
CA GLN A 267 3.57 -10.61 -14.81
C GLN A 267 2.46 -11.23 -15.67
N THR A 268 2.80 -11.89 -16.76
CA THR A 268 1.82 -12.61 -17.60
C THR A 268 1.10 -13.72 -16.82
N ALA A 269 1.84 -14.47 -15.97
CA ALA A 269 1.22 -15.47 -15.10
C ALA A 269 0.17 -14.87 -14.18
N CYS A 270 0.50 -13.74 -13.56
CA CYS A 270 -0.42 -13.04 -12.67
C CYS A 270 -1.67 -12.55 -13.39
N GLU A 271 -1.52 -12.02 -14.60
CA GLU A 271 -2.64 -11.60 -15.43
C GLU A 271 -3.56 -12.78 -15.78
N LEU A 272 -3.00 -13.96 -16.14
CA LEU A 272 -3.77 -15.17 -16.41
C LEU A 272 -4.54 -15.68 -15.18
N VAL A 273 -3.95 -15.64 -14.00
CA VAL A 273 -4.65 -15.97 -12.73
C VAL A 273 -5.82 -15.03 -12.50
N MET A 274 -5.62 -13.73 -12.70
CA MET A 274 -6.68 -12.73 -12.52
C MET A 274 -7.79 -12.88 -13.58
N VAL A 275 -7.46 -13.19 -14.83
CA VAL A 275 -8.44 -13.53 -15.87
C VAL A 275 -9.27 -14.73 -15.43
N ARG A 276 -8.65 -15.80 -14.96
CA ARG A 276 -9.34 -17.00 -14.47
C ARG A 276 -10.33 -16.70 -13.34
N ASN A 277 -9.97 -15.80 -12.42
CA ASN A 277 -10.87 -15.34 -11.36
C ASN A 277 -12.06 -14.56 -11.91
N VAL A 278 -11.79 -13.56 -12.75
CA VAL A 278 -12.83 -12.71 -13.35
C VAL A 278 -13.79 -13.54 -14.19
N ASP A 279 -13.27 -14.41 -15.08
CA ASP A 279 -14.11 -15.29 -15.92
C ASP A 279 -15.02 -16.19 -15.07
N ARG A 280 -14.51 -16.72 -13.94
CA ARG A 280 -15.31 -17.54 -13.01
C ARG A 280 -16.44 -16.73 -12.38
N LEU A 281 -16.16 -15.53 -11.86
CA LEU A 281 -17.15 -14.66 -11.24
C LEU A 281 -18.21 -14.19 -12.24
N LEU A 282 -17.80 -13.75 -13.43
CA LEU A 282 -18.72 -13.35 -14.50
C LEU A 282 -19.65 -14.49 -14.89
N SER A 283 -19.09 -15.70 -15.02
CA SER A 283 -19.87 -16.89 -15.42
C SER A 283 -20.85 -17.32 -14.32
N SER A 284 -20.45 -17.30 -13.04
CA SER A 284 -21.31 -17.69 -11.93
C SER A 284 -22.48 -16.73 -11.72
N GLY A 285 -22.23 -15.41 -11.88
CA GLY A 285 -23.25 -14.36 -11.73
C GLY A 285 -24.01 -14.05 -13.04
N ALA A 286 -23.67 -14.67 -14.17
CA ALA A 286 -24.17 -14.31 -15.51
C ALA A 286 -24.07 -12.80 -15.81
N VAL A 287 -22.95 -12.18 -15.41
CA VAL A 287 -22.73 -10.72 -15.48
C VAL A 287 -22.10 -10.33 -16.83
N ASP A 288 -22.64 -9.31 -17.49
CA ASP A 288 -21.94 -8.59 -18.55
C ASP A 288 -20.96 -7.59 -17.92
N PRO A 289 -19.64 -7.73 -18.12
CA PRO A 289 -18.68 -6.83 -17.49
C PRO A 289 -18.87 -5.36 -17.89
N ARG A 290 -19.44 -5.08 -19.07
CA ARG A 290 -19.72 -3.70 -19.53
C ARG A 290 -20.83 -3.01 -18.74
N GLU A 291 -21.65 -3.78 -18.03
CA GLU A 291 -22.70 -3.28 -17.15
C GLU A 291 -22.30 -3.31 -15.66
N ALA A 292 -21.07 -3.69 -15.33
CA ALA A 292 -20.58 -3.85 -13.97
C ALA A 292 -19.32 -3.03 -13.70
N TYR A 293 -19.07 -2.73 -12.43
CA TYR A 293 -17.79 -2.22 -11.93
C TYR A 293 -16.87 -3.38 -11.53
N LEU A 294 -15.57 -3.19 -11.72
CA LEU A 294 -14.55 -4.07 -11.14
C LEU A 294 -14.08 -3.48 -9.82
N SER A 295 -14.10 -4.25 -8.73
CA SER A 295 -13.51 -3.84 -7.45
C SER A 295 -12.29 -4.70 -7.13
N LEU A 296 -11.14 -4.06 -6.85
CA LEU A 296 -9.88 -4.71 -6.52
C LEU A 296 -9.34 -4.17 -5.20
N SER A 297 -8.86 -5.07 -4.34
CA SER A 297 -8.24 -4.75 -3.06
C SER A 297 -7.26 -5.85 -2.62
N GLY A 298 -6.52 -5.63 -1.53
CA GLY A 298 -5.38 -6.46 -1.14
C GLY A 298 -4.08 -5.97 -1.77
N GLY A 299 -2.95 -6.44 -1.26
CA GLY A 299 -1.62 -5.99 -1.70
C GLY A 299 -1.36 -6.14 -3.19
N PHE A 300 -1.96 -7.16 -3.85
CA PHE A 300 -1.83 -7.35 -5.28
C PHE A 300 -2.57 -6.28 -6.11
N ALA A 301 -3.59 -5.61 -5.56
CA ALA A 301 -4.24 -4.49 -6.25
C ALA A 301 -3.31 -3.28 -6.50
N LEU A 302 -2.11 -3.27 -5.91
CA LEU A 302 -1.03 -2.34 -6.26
C LEU A 302 -0.34 -2.67 -7.60
N ASN A 303 -0.68 -3.81 -8.24
CA ASN A 303 -0.17 -4.18 -9.55
C ASN A 303 -0.91 -3.43 -10.67
N CYS A 304 -0.48 -2.19 -10.87
CA CYS A 304 -1.09 -1.26 -11.82
C CYS A 304 -1.23 -1.81 -13.26
N PRO A 305 -0.24 -2.54 -13.84
CA PRO A 305 -0.38 -3.15 -15.16
C PRO A 305 -1.54 -4.14 -15.24
N THR A 306 -1.69 -5.04 -14.24
CA THR A 306 -2.79 -6.00 -14.21
C THR A 306 -4.15 -5.30 -14.08
N ASN A 307 -4.27 -4.27 -13.27
CA ASN A 307 -5.52 -3.52 -13.13
C ASN A 307 -5.98 -2.95 -14.48
N SER A 308 -5.08 -2.28 -15.18
CA SER A 308 -5.36 -1.72 -16.51
C SER A 308 -5.60 -2.79 -17.57
N PHE A 309 -4.87 -3.91 -17.51
CA PHE A 309 -5.09 -5.05 -18.39
C PHE A 309 -6.51 -5.60 -18.27
N LEU A 310 -7.02 -5.78 -17.05
CA LEU A 310 -8.39 -6.25 -16.79
C LEU A 310 -9.44 -5.27 -17.33
N LEU A 311 -9.26 -3.96 -17.08
CA LEU A 311 -10.18 -2.95 -17.60
C LEU A 311 -10.26 -2.98 -19.14
N ARG A 312 -9.10 -3.01 -19.83
CA ARG A 312 -9.05 -3.09 -21.30
C ARG A 312 -9.67 -4.37 -21.84
N ARG A 313 -9.40 -5.51 -21.17
CA ARG A 313 -9.85 -6.83 -21.61
C ARG A 313 -11.38 -6.98 -21.55
N TYR A 314 -11.97 -6.53 -20.46
CA TYR A 314 -13.38 -6.78 -20.15
C TYR A 314 -14.29 -5.59 -20.43
N GLY A 315 -13.78 -4.38 -20.44
CA GLY A 315 -14.54 -3.16 -20.67
C GLY A 315 -15.49 -2.82 -19.54
N PHE A 316 -15.12 -3.09 -18.29
CA PHE A 316 -15.91 -2.71 -17.10
C PHE A 316 -16.25 -1.21 -17.12
N LYS A 317 -17.40 -0.83 -16.50
CA LYS A 317 -17.82 0.57 -16.33
C LYS A 317 -16.76 1.43 -15.63
N GLY A 318 -16.00 0.86 -14.71
CA GLY A 318 -14.95 1.52 -13.95
C GLY A 318 -14.29 0.59 -12.95
N LEU A 319 -13.27 1.13 -12.27
CA LEU A 319 -12.49 0.45 -11.25
C LEU A 319 -12.74 1.08 -9.87
N LEU A 320 -13.15 0.27 -8.91
CA LEU A 320 -13.27 0.61 -7.50
C LEU A 320 -12.05 0.04 -6.76
N VAL A 321 -11.09 0.87 -6.47
CA VAL A 321 -9.86 0.49 -5.78
C VAL A 321 -9.49 1.57 -4.77
N PRO A 322 -9.34 1.24 -3.46
CA PRO A 322 -8.99 2.26 -2.46
C PRO A 322 -7.54 2.74 -2.64
N PRO A 323 -7.21 3.99 -2.27
CA PRO A 323 -5.84 4.49 -2.32
C PRO A 323 -4.87 3.68 -1.45
N CYS A 324 -5.39 3.10 -0.36
CA CYS A 324 -4.72 2.21 0.58
C CYS A 324 -5.13 0.74 0.33
N ALA A 325 -4.96 0.24 -0.90
CA ALA A 325 -5.43 -1.09 -1.30
C ALA A 325 -4.76 -2.25 -0.56
N ASN A 326 -3.51 -2.07 -0.06
CA ASN A 326 -2.78 -3.03 0.79
C ASN A 326 -3.22 -2.96 2.26
N ASP A 327 -2.49 -3.59 3.17
CA ASP A 327 -2.81 -3.65 4.60
C ASP A 327 -2.92 -2.28 5.27
N SER A 328 -2.33 -1.21 4.69
CA SER A 328 -2.56 0.16 5.18
C SER A 328 -4.03 0.61 5.10
N GLY A 329 -4.87 -0.11 4.38
CA GLY A 329 -6.32 0.09 4.29
C GLY A 329 -7.16 -0.87 5.12
N GLN A 330 -6.56 -1.72 5.93
CA GLN A 330 -7.32 -2.68 6.74
C GLN A 330 -8.29 -2.00 7.72
N ALA A 331 -7.87 -0.92 8.38
CA ALA A 331 -8.78 -0.18 9.25
C ALA A 331 -9.96 0.46 8.47
N LEU A 332 -9.72 0.90 7.22
CA LEU A 332 -10.81 1.37 6.35
C LEU A 332 -11.85 0.25 6.12
N GLY A 333 -11.40 -0.93 5.70
CA GLY A 333 -12.29 -2.05 5.43
C GLY A 333 -12.98 -2.61 6.68
N LEU A 334 -12.27 -2.73 7.80
CA LEU A 334 -12.83 -3.14 9.09
C LEU A 334 -13.91 -2.15 9.56
N GLY A 335 -13.69 -0.85 9.36
CA GLY A 335 -14.67 0.18 9.67
C GLY A 335 -15.93 0.07 8.81
N LEU A 336 -15.77 -0.10 7.50
CA LEU A 336 -16.90 -0.26 6.58
C LEU A 336 -17.72 -1.53 6.88
N LEU A 337 -17.06 -2.67 7.17
CA LEU A 337 -17.72 -3.89 7.65
C LEU A 337 -18.45 -3.69 8.98
N GLY A 338 -17.80 -3.01 9.93
CA GLY A 338 -18.40 -2.71 11.23
C GLY A 338 -19.62 -1.80 11.12
N LEU A 339 -19.54 -0.74 10.35
CA LEU A 339 -20.62 0.21 10.08
C LEU A 339 -21.79 -0.46 9.35
N LEU A 340 -21.49 -1.32 8.37
CA LEU A 340 -22.50 -2.11 7.67
C LEU A 340 -23.22 -3.06 8.63
N GLY A 341 -22.45 -3.84 9.42
CA GLY A 341 -22.99 -4.78 10.40
C GLY A 341 -23.75 -4.13 11.56
N ALA A 342 -23.44 -2.87 11.90
CA ALA A 342 -24.14 -2.05 12.87
C ALA A 342 -25.39 -1.35 12.31
N GLY A 343 -25.64 -1.44 10.99
CA GLY A 343 -26.76 -0.78 10.31
C GLY A 343 -26.57 0.72 10.07
N GLU A 344 -25.39 1.27 10.34
CA GLU A 344 -25.12 2.71 10.13
C GLU A 344 -25.08 3.08 8.63
N LEU A 345 -24.79 2.12 7.75
CA LEU A 345 -24.83 2.32 6.29
C LEU A 345 -26.15 1.93 5.63
N SER A 346 -27.18 1.51 6.40
CA SER A 346 -28.49 1.15 5.84
C SER A 346 -29.24 2.37 5.32
N ASP A 347 -29.21 3.47 6.08
CA ASP A 347 -29.96 4.71 5.80
C ASP A 347 -29.04 5.92 5.58
N ARG A 348 -27.74 5.70 5.55
CA ARG A 348 -26.73 6.76 5.38
C ARG A 348 -25.81 6.46 4.23
N ASP A 349 -25.32 7.51 3.61
CA ASP A 349 -24.40 7.45 2.50
C ASP A 349 -22.96 7.55 2.99
N PHE A 350 -22.08 6.80 2.35
CA PHE A 350 -20.65 6.93 2.45
C PHE A 350 -20.06 7.02 1.04
N ARG A 351 -19.15 7.95 0.86
CA ARG A 351 -18.30 8.03 -0.32
C ARG A 351 -16.91 8.49 0.10
N LEU A 352 -15.88 7.78 -0.35
CA LEU A 352 -14.50 8.20 -0.14
C LEU A 352 -14.19 9.39 -1.06
N ASN A 353 -14.14 10.59 -0.49
CA ASN A 353 -13.91 11.84 -1.22
C ASN A 353 -12.40 12.13 -1.32
N GLY A 354 -11.69 11.36 -2.15
CA GLY A 354 -10.26 11.52 -2.35
C GLY A 354 -9.39 10.78 -1.32
N PRO A 355 -8.07 10.93 -1.41
CA PRO A 355 -7.13 10.16 -0.58
C PRO A 355 -6.65 10.91 0.69
N TYR A 356 -7.04 12.16 0.92
CA TYR A 356 -6.44 13.08 1.89
C TYR A 356 -7.08 12.97 3.27
N HIS A 357 -6.92 11.80 3.90
CA HIS A 357 -7.45 11.50 5.24
C HIS A 357 -6.35 11.20 6.28
N GLY A 358 -5.08 11.44 5.96
CA GLY A 358 -3.97 11.33 6.89
C GLY A 358 -3.80 12.59 7.76
N SER A 359 -2.65 12.73 8.43
CA SER A 359 -2.35 13.85 9.34
C SER A 359 -2.28 15.19 8.61
N GLU A 360 -2.78 16.25 9.25
CA GLU A 360 -2.66 17.63 8.78
C GLU A 360 -1.24 18.19 9.01
N LEU A 361 -0.86 19.21 8.22
CA LEU A 361 0.36 20.00 8.46
C LEU A 361 0.12 21.03 9.57
N THR A 362 0.31 20.64 10.81
CA THR A 362 0.09 21.53 11.99
C THR A 362 1.36 22.21 12.48
N ASP A 363 2.53 21.85 11.96
CA ASP A 363 3.84 22.29 12.45
C ASP A 363 4.54 23.32 11.55
N VAL A 364 3.85 23.90 10.56
CA VAL A 364 4.46 24.78 9.52
C VAL A 364 5.25 25.93 10.14
N GLU A 365 4.62 26.72 11.03
CA GLU A 365 5.28 27.87 11.66
C GLU A 365 6.47 27.47 12.55
N VAL A 366 6.36 26.31 13.19
CA VAL A 366 7.44 25.78 14.04
C VAL A 366 8.60 25.33 13.16
N ALA A 367 8.30 24.63 12.06
CA ALA A 367 9.28 24.13 11.11
C ALA A 367 10.02 25.30 10.42
N LEU A 368 9.31 26.33 9.94
CA LEU A 368 9.94 27.51 9.32
C LEU A 368 10.93 28.20 10.28
N ARG A 369 10.55 28.39 11.56
CA ARG A 369 11.47 28.95 12.57
C ARG A 369 12.64 28.02 12.87
N HIS A 370 12.41 26.71 12.93
CA HIS A 370 13.46 25.73 13.23
C HIS A 370 14.55 25.69 12.16
N PHE A 371 14.17 25.89 10.90
CA PHE A 371 15.07 25.84 9.74
C PHE A 371 15.43 27.23 9.18
N ASP A 372 15.22 28.32 9.92
CA ASP A 372 15.44 29.71 9.48
C ASP A 372 16.85 29.93 8.88
N ASP A 373 17.88 29.35 9.49
CA ASP A 373 19.27 29.41 8.98
C ASP A 373 19.43 28.84 7.55
N PHE A 374 18.54 27.94 7.14
CA PHE A 374 18.54 27.29 5.81
C PHE A 374 17.57 27.95 4.83
N ILE A 375 16.75 28.88 5.28
CA ILE A 375 15.74 29.55 4.47
C ILE A 375 16.29 30.90 4.00
N GLU A 376 16.18 31.17 2.71
CA GLU A 376 16.53 32.45 2.12
C GLU A 376 15.34 33.41 2.13
N ASP A 377 14.15 32.91 1.77
CA ASP A 377 12.92 33.69 1.64
C ASP A 377 11.67 32.81 1.77
N VAL A 378 10.57 33.40 2.22
CA VAL A 378 9.24 32.79 2.32
C VAL A 378 8.21 33.73 1.71
N GLN A 379 7.45 33.25 0.72
CA GLN A 379 6.40 34.00 0.02
C GLN A 379 5.13 33.16 -0.08
N ASP A 380 4.00 33.80 -0.34
CA ASP A 380 2.78 33.08 -0.69
C ASP A 380 2.91 32.46 -2.09
N PHE A 381 2.17 31.37 -2.32
CA PHE A 381 2.09 30.71 -3.63
C PHE A 381 1.59 31.69 -4.71
N THR A 382 2.29 31.71 -5.85
CA THR A 382 1.80 32.35 -7.09
C THR A 382 2.00 31.42 -8.29
N ASP A 383 1.09 31.48 -9.25
CA ASP A 383 1.11 30.66 -10.46
C ASP A 383 2.40 30.85 -11.26
N THR A 384 2.79 32.12 -11.47
CA THR A 384 4.00 32.49 -12.23
C THR A 384 5.26 31.92 -11.58
N GLN A 385 5.38 32.06 -10.26
CA GLN A 385 6.56 31.58 -9.54
C GLN A 385 6.64 30.04 -9.55
N PHE A 386 5.51 29.36 -9.43
CA PHE A 386 5.49 27.89 -9.53
C PHE A 386 6.00 27.41 -10.89
N VAL A 387 5.52 28.02 -11.99
CA VAL A 387 5.95 27.66 -13.35
C VAL A 387 7.44 27.90 -13.55
N GLU A 388 7.97 29.03 -13.05
CA GLU A 388 9.40 29.31 -13.09
C GLU A 388 10.21 28.28 -12.28
N ASP A 389 9.79 27.98 -11.05
CA ASP A 389 10.53 27.08 -10.15
C ASP A 389 10.58 25.65 -10.67
N ILE A 390 9.45 25.08 -11.10
CA ILE A 390 9.40 23.71 -11.62
C ILE A 390 10.17 23.56 -12.94
N SER A 391 10.23 24.63 -13.75
CA SER A 391 11.01 24.66 -14.98
C SER A 391 12.52 24.71 -14.74
N ARG A 392 12.97 25.20 -13.57
CA ARG A 392 14.38 25.21 -13.16
C ARG A 392 14.84 23.89 -12.60
N GLY A 393 13.94 23.12 -11.97
CA GLY A 393 14.26 21.82 -11.39
C GLY A 393 13.17 21.23 -10.52
N PRO A 394 13.37 20.02 -9.99
CA PRO A 394 12.42 19.41 -9.08
C PRO A 394 12.24 20.22 -7.79
N LEU A 395 11.04 20.20 -7.25
CA LEU A 395 10.66 20.92 -6.03
C LEU A 395 9.92 19.98 -5.06
N VAL A 396 9.94 20.33 -3.76
CA VAL A 396 9.15 19.66 -2.72
C VAL A 396 7.78 20.31 -2.64
N TRP A 397 6.75 19.47 -2.50
CA TRP A 397 5.37 19.89 -2.35
C TRP A 397 4.74 19.17 -1.16
N ALA A 398 4.35 19.92 -0.12
CA ALA A 398 3.65 19.41 1.04
C ALA A 398 2.47 20.34 1.37
N ASP A 399 1.23 19.81 1.37
CA ASP A 399 0.01 20.59 1.53
C ASP A 399 -1.03 19.83 2.35
N GLY A 400 -1.85 20.52 3.13
CA GLY A 400 -3.02 20.02 3.84
C GLY A 400 -2.84 18.64 4.52
N ALA A 401 -3.92 17.87 4.57
CA ALA A 401 -3.92 16.51 5.09
C ALA A 401 -3.15 15.55 4.18
N ALA A 402 -2.36 14.66 4.76
CA ALA A 402 -1.61 13.66 4.00
C ALA A 402 -2.55 12.69 3.27
N GLU A 403 -2.11 12.19 2.13
CA GLU A 403 -2.75 11.08 1.46
C GLU A 403 -2.60 9.78 2.26
N ILE A 404 -3.60 8.91 2.25
CA ILE A 404 -3.56 7.56 2.82
C ILE A 404 -3.04 6.54 1.80
N GLY A 405 -2.35 5.51 2.28
CA GLY A 405 -1.79 4.45 1.44
C GLY A 405 -0.34 4.69 0.99
N PRO A 406 0.22 3.76 0.20
CA PRO A 406 1.64 3.72 -0.08
C PRO A 406 2.10 4.67 -1.20
N ARG A 407 1.19 5.45 -1.79
CA ARG A 407 1.47 6.37 -2.90
C ARG A 407 1.41 7.82 -2.46
N ALA A 408 2.34 8.64 -2.95
CA ALA A 408 2.19 10.09 -2.88
C ALA A 408 1.25 10.55 -3.99
N LEU A 409 0.21 11.28 -3.62
CA LEU A 409 -0.88 11.66 -4.51
C LEU A 409 -1.06 13.20 -4.61
N GLY A 410 -0.02 13.94 -4.29
CA GLY A 410 -0.01 15.39 -4.46
C GLY A 410 -0.06 16.21 -3.18
N HIS A 411 -0.05 15.57 -1.98
CA HIS A 411 0.10 16.29 -0.70
C HIS A 411 1.44 16.04 -0.01
N ARG A 412 2.13 14.95 -0.30
CA ARG A 412 3.49 14.66 0.20
C ARG A 412 4.36 14.19 -0.96
N SER A 413 4.65 15.12 -1.87
CA SER A 413 5.19 14.84 -3.20
C SER A 413 6.51 15.58 -3.48
N ILE A 414 7.29 15.01 -4.40
CA ILE A 414 8.34 15.73 -5.12
C ILE A 414 7.83 15.87 -6.55
N LEU A 415 7.73 17.10 -7.04
CA LEU A 415 7.23 17.43 -8.37
C LEU A 415 8.38 17.85 -9.30
N ALA A 416 8.24 17.59 -10.61
CA ALA A 416 9.22 18.02 -11.61
C ALA A 416 8.58 18.23 -12.98
N ASP A 417 9.28 18.94 -13.87
CA ASP A 417 8.87 19.17 -15.24
C ASP A 417 8.96 17.88 -16.08
N PRO A 418 7.86 17.40 -16.67
CA PRO A 418 7.84 16.15 -17.45
C PRO A 418 8.51 16.28 -18.83
N ARG A 419 8.74 17.49 -19.32
CA ARG A 419 9.31 17.77 -20.63
C ARG A 419 10.80 17.47 -20.72
N SER A 420 11.49 17.45 -19.57
CA SER A 420 12.93 17.18 -19.49
C SER A 420 13.21 15.74 -19.04
N PRO A 421 13.93 14.93 -19.83
CA PRO A 421 14.34 13.59 -19.38
C PRO A 421 15.24 13.65 -18.13
N ARG A 422 15.98 14.76 -17.93
CA ARG A 422 16.79 14.99 -16.73
C ARG A 422 15.95 15.00 -15.44
N SER A 423 14.68 15.35 -15.50
CA SER A 423 13.78 15.29 -14.34
C SER A 423 13.68 13.87 -13.78
N LYS A 424 13.52 12.86 -14.65
CA LYS A 424 13.50 11.45 -14.27
C LYS A 424 14.81 11.01 -13.63
N ASP A 425 15.94 11.41 -14.22
CA ASP A 425 17.26 11.05 -13.72
C ASP A 425 17.52 11.64 -12.33
N LEU A 426 17.22 12.93 -12.12
CA LEU A 426 17.38 13.60 -10.83
C LEU A 426 16.47 12.99 -9.76
N LEU A 427 15.20 12.71 -10.08
CA LEU A 427 14.27 12.11 -9.14
C LEU A 427 14.72 10.70 -8.73
N ASN A 428 15.23 9.90 -9.67
CA ASN A 428 15.76 8.58 -9.37
C ASN A 428 17.08 8.65 -8.57
N GLU A 429 17.95 9.62 -8.86
CA GLU A 429 19.16 9.88 -8.07
C GLU A 429 18.82 10.23 -6.61
N TRP A 430 17.90 11.19 -6.38
CA TRP A 430 17.49 11.59 -5.03
C TRP A 430 16.88 10.44 -4.23
N LYS A 431 16.17 9.54 -4.93
CA LYS A 431 15.55 8.34 -4.34
C LYS A 431 16.51 7.14 -4.27
N SER A 432 17.77 7.27 -4.71
CA SER A 432 18.73 6.16 -4.84
C SER A 432 18.13 4.95 -5.58
N ARG A 433 17.46 5.22 -6.70
CA ARG A 433 16.78 4.22 -7.54
C ARG A 433 17.53 3.98 -8.85
N GLN A 434 17.23 2.86 -9.49
CA GLN A 434 17.79 2.50 -10.79
C GLN A 434 17.24 3.44 -11.89
N TRP A 435 18.04 3.67 -12.93
CA TRP A 435 17.74 4.58 -14.03
C TRP A 435 16.45 4.23 -14.80
N TRP A 436 16.13 2.94 -14.88
CA TRP A 436 14.94 2.44 -15.59
C TRP A 436 13.63 2.58 -14.77
N ARG A 437 13.68 2.96 -13.51
CA ARG A 437 12.48 3.16 -12.68
C ARG A 437 11.60 4.27 -13.25
N PRO A 438 10.28 4.04 -13.45
CA PRO A 438 9.38 5.07 -13.93
C PRO A 438 9.14 6.17 -12.89
N VAL A 439 8.83 7.37 -13.38
CA VAL A 439 8.29 8.47 -12.60
C VAL A 439 6.85 8.68 -13.05
N ALA A 440 5.93 8.76 -12.09
CA ALA A 440 4.51 8.89 -12.37
C ALA A 440 4.15 10.33 -12.77
N PRO A 441 3.20 10.56 -13.70
CA PRO A 441 2.59 11.87 -13.88
C PRO A 441 1.39 12.08 -12.96
N ILE A 442 1.17 13.34 -12.53
CA ILE A 442 -0.14 13.87 -12.16
C ILE A 442 -0.66 14.67 -13.34
N VAL A 443 -1.77 14.27 -13.93
CA VAL A 443 -2.39 14.90 -15.10
C VAL A 443 -3.76 15.47 -14.73
N LEU A 444 -4.10 16.63 -15.27
CA LEU A 444 -5.45 17.18 -15.14
C LEU A 444 -6.45 16.24 -15.80
N GLU A 445 -7.51 15.89 -15.08
CA GLU A 445 -8.43 14.80 -15.44
C GLU A 445 -9.09 15.00 -16.79
N GLU A 446 -9.54 16.22 -17.10
CA GLU A 446 -10.18 16.61 -18.35
C GLU A 446 -9.26 16.50 -19.58
N HIS A 447 -7.95 16.47 -19.38
CA HIS A 447 -6.96 16.32 -20.46
C HIS A 447 -6.50 14.88 -20.67
N THR A 448 -6.93 13.94 -19.84
CA THR A 448 -6.47 12.54 -19.90
C THR A 448 -6.63 11.92 -21.29
N GLY A 449 -7.81 12.07 -21.91
CA GLY A 449 -8.11 11.50 -23.22
C GLY A 449 -7.31 12.11 -24.39
N GLU A 450 -6.75 13.31 -24.21
CA GLU A 450 -5.87 13.93 -25.20
C GLU A 450 -4.45 13.33 -25.18
N TRP A 451 -3.97 12.93 -24.00
CA TRP A 451 -2.58 12.52 -23.77
C TRP A 451 -2.38 11.02 -23.68
N PHE A 452 -3.39 10.29 -23.22
CA PHE A 452 -3.32 8.84 -22.99
C PHE A 452 -4.33 8.09 -23.86
N GLU A 453 -4.02 6.83 -24.15
CA GLU A 453 -4.91 5.97 -24.93
C GLU A 453 -6.17 5.60 -24.14
N ASP A 454 -6.01 5.41 -22.82
CA ASP A 454 -7.08 5.08 -21.90
C ASP A 454 -7.63 6.36 -21.24
N PRO A 455 -8.89 6.77 -21.50
CA PRO A 455 -9.40 8.08 -21.07
C PRO A 455 -10.03 8.10 -19.67
N TRP A 456 -10.15 6.95 -19.01
CA TRP A 456 -10.81 6.89 -17.68
C TRP A 456 -9.99 7.56 -16.57
N ALA A 457 -10.68 7.98 -15.49
CA ALA A 457 -10.06 8.55 -14.32
C ALA A 457 -9.25 7.50 -13.54
N SER A 458 -8.11 7.91 -12.99
CA SER A 458 -7.21 7.10 -12.16
C SER A 458 -6.68 7.94 -10.99
N PRO A 459 -7.51 8.27 -9.99
CA PRO A 459 -7.16 9.26 -8.97
C PRO A 459 -6.06 8.78 -8.01
N TYR A 460 -5.84 7.47 -7.89
CA TYR A 460 -4.97 6.90 -6.86
C TYR A 460 -3.68 6.26 -7.41
N MET A 461 -3.33 6.52 -8.67
CA MET A 461 -2.09 6.03 -9.29
C MET A 461 -1.99 4.48 -9.24
N LEU A 462 -3.13 3.80 -9.42
CA LEU A 462 -3.24 2.33 -9.37
C LEU A 462 -3.47 1.71 -10.76
N GLU A 463 -3.26 2.49 -11.80
CA GLU A 463 -3.41 2.07 -13.21
C GLU A 463 -2.26 2.60 -14.06
N THR A 464 -1.99 1.90 -15.15
CA THR A 464 -1.06 2.33 -16.20
C THR A 464 -1.84 2.66 -17.48
N ALA A 465 -1.36 3.64 -18.23
CA ALA A 465 -1.86 3.95 -19.56
C ALA A 465 -0.71 4.21 -20.53
N TYR A 466 -0.90 3.90 -21.80
CA TYR A 466 0.06 4.26 -22.83
C TYR A 466 -0.10 5.73 -23.20
N VAL A 467 1.03 6.43 -23.25
CA VAL A 467 1.05 7.81 -23.76
C VAL A 467 0.87 7.76 -25.27
N ARG A 468 -0.05 8.57 -25.81
CA ARG A 468 -0.28 8.65 -27.26
C ARG A 468 1.02 8.94 -28.00
N GLU A 469 1.30 8.21 -29.05
CA GLU A 469 2.55 8.30 -29.82
C GLU A 469 2.91 9.75 -30.18
N SER A 470 1.92 10.55 -30.63
CA SER A 470 2.11 11.97 -30.97
C SER A 470 2.52 12.87 -29.80
N LYS A 471 2.37 12.41 -28.55
CA LYS A 471 2.64 13.18 -27.33
C LYS A 471 3.92 12.73 -26.59
N ARG A 472 4.44 11.54 -26.87
CA ARG A 472 5.59 10.94 -26.13
C ARG A 472 6.81 11.85 -26.10
N HIS A 473 7.15 12.48 -27.22
CA HIS A 473 8.30 13.38 -27.31
C HIS A 473 8.18 14.65 -26.47
N LEU A 474 6.96 15.02 -26.04
CA LEU A 474 6.70 16.20 -25.20
C LEU A 474 6.90 15.92 -23.71
N VAL A 475 6.81 14.66 -23.29
CA VAL A 475 6.82 14.26 -21.87
C VAL A 475 7.74 13.06 -21.60
N PRO A 476 9.02 13.11 -22.05
CA PRO A 476 9.93 11.96 -21.97
C PRO A 476 10.22 11.50 -20.53
N ALA A 477 10.07 12.37 -19.52
CA ALA A 477 10.38 12.02 -18.13
C ALA A 477 9.39 11.04 -17.50
N ILE A 478 8.15 10.99 -17.99
CA ILE A 478 7.11 10.09 -17.43
C ILE A 478 7.05 8.73 -18.13
N LEU A 479 7.72 8.59 -19.28
CA LEU A 479 7.67 7.35 -20.05
C LEU A 479 8.45 6.23 -19.35
N HIS A 480 7.82 5.10 -19.22
CA HIS A 480 8.50 3.83 -18.99
C HIS A 480 9.12 3.29 -20.28
N LEU A 481 9.90 2.22 -20.23
CA LEU A 481 10.57 1.68 -21.44
C LEU A 481 9.61 1.02 -22.43
N ASP A 482 8.40 0.70 -22.00
CA ASP A 482 7.29 0.20 -22.81
C ASP A 482 6.30 1.30 -23.25
N ASP A 483 6.69 2.58 -23.13
CA ASP A 483 5.86 3.76 -23.41
C ASP A 483 4.62 3.92 -22.53
N SER A 484 4.48 3.11 -21.49
CA SER A 484 3.44 3.28 -20.48
C SER A 484 3.82 4.36 -19.45
N ALA A 485 2.82 4.86 -18.73
CA ALA A 485 2.98 5.68 -17.54
C ALA A 485 1.98 5.26 -16.47
N ARG A 486 2.40 5.24 -15.20
CA ARG A 486 1.51 5.02 -14.06
C ARG A 486 0.93 6.36 -13.64
N ARG A 487 -0.16 6.75 -14.27
CA ARG A 487 -0.74 8.08 -14.12
C ARG A 487 -1.58 8.23 -12.84
N GLN A 488 -1.64 9.46 -12.35
CA GLN A 488 -2.67 9.96 -11.45
C GLN A 488 -3.48 11.02 -12.19
N THR A 489 -4.82 10.91 -12.18
CA THR A 489 -5.71 12.00 -12.62
C THR A 489 -6.03 12.89 -11.44
N LEU A 490 -6.08 14.20 -11.67
CA LEU A 490 -6.38 15.20 -10.66
C LEU A 490 -7.48 16.13 -11.15
N ASN A 491 -8.50 16.34 -10.33
CA ASN A 491 -9.54 17.34 -10.58
C ASN A 491 -9.50 18.48 -9.55
N GLN A 492 -10.20 19.55 -9.87
CA GLN A 492 -10.19 20.76 -9.05
C GLN A 492 -10.83 20.59 -7.67
N GLU A 493 -11.78 19.65 -7.53
CA GLU A 493 -12.54 19.47 -6.29
C GLU A 493 -11.70 18.78 -5.21
N THR A 494 -10.88 17.80 -5.61
CA THR A 494 -10.09 16.99 -4.67
C THR A 494 -8.80 17.67 -4.24
N ASN A 495 -8.15 18.48 -5.10
CA ASN A 495 -6.93 19.20 -4.75
C ASN A 495 -6.84 20.53 -5.52
N PRO A 496 -7.51 21.57 -5.03
CA PRO A 496 -7.64 22.84 -5.77
C PRO A 496 -6.31 23.59 -5.95
N LEU A 497 -5.39 23.52 -4.98
CA LEU A 497 -4.12 24.24 -5.07
C LEU A 497 -3.18 23.60 -6.09
N LEU A 498 -3.00 22.28 -6.04
CA LEU A 498 -2.15 21.58 -7.01
C LEU A 498 -2.79 21.58 -8.41
N TYR A 499 -4.12 21.48 -8.51
CA TYR A 499 -4.83 21.64 -9.78
C TYR A 499 -4.50 23.00 -10.40
N ARG A 500 -4.63 24.09 -9.65
CA ARG A 500 -4.29 25.46 -10.08
C ARG A 500 -2.82 25.56 -10.53
N ALA A 501 -1.90 24.95 -9.79
CA ALA A 501 -0.48 24.95 -10.12
C ALA A 501 -0.20 24.24 -11.47
N ILE A 502 -0.81 23.06 -11.70
CA ILE A 502 -0.65 22.30 -12.95
C ILE A 502 -1.36 23.01 -14.10
N GLU A 503 -2.50 23.65 -13.87
CA GLU A 503 -3.20 24.44 -14.88
C GLU A 503 -2.37 25.66 -15.32
N ALA A 504 -1.71 26.35 -14.38
CA ALA A 504 -0.78 27.42 -14.71
C ALA A 504 0.40 26.91 -15.56
N PHE A 505 0.95 25.74 -15.20
CA PHE A 505 2.00 25.11 -16.00
C PHE A 505 1.51 24.73 -17.40
N ARG A 506 0.28 24.22 -17.53
CA ARG A 506 -0.35 23.91 -18.83
C ARG A 506 -0.53 25.16 -19.70
N LEU A 507 -0.99 26.26 -19.12
CA LEU A 507 -1.21 27.50 -19.85
C LEU A 507 0.10 28.08 -20.43
N ASP A 508 1.21 27.93 -19.72
CA ASP A 508 2.54 28.34 -20.17
C ASP A 508 3.17 27.38 -21.17
N THR A 509 3.02 26.08 -20.97
CA THR A 509 3.81 25.05 -21.68
C THR A 509 3.02 24.21 -22.68
N GLY A 510 1.69 24.19 -22.58
CA GLY A 510 0.80 23.29 -23.30
C GLY A 510 0.75 21.87 -22.73
N VAL A 511 1.44 21.57 -21.60
CA VAL A 511 1.51 20.24 -21.00
C VAL A 511 0.67 20.20 -19.70
N PRO A 512 -0.45 19.45 -19.65
CA PRO A 512 -1.39 19.45 -18.53
C PRO A 512 -0.98 18.50 -17.40
N MET A 513 0.31 18.35 -17.12
CA MET A 513 0.79 17.39 -16.12
C MET A 513 2.17 17.75 -15.57
N VAL A 514 2.50 17.20 -14.42
CA VAL A 514 3.83 17.25 -13.81
C VAL A 514 4.28 15.84 -13.39
N CYS A 515 5.59 15.62 -13.29
CA CYS A 515 6.15 14.42 -12.65
C CYS A 515 5.83 14.41 -11.16
N ASN A 516 5.55 13.22 -10.60
CA ASN A 516 5.30 13.00 -9.19
C ASN A 516 6.07 11.79 -8.66
N THR A 517 6.73 11.95 -7.52
CA THR A 517 7.24 10.84 -6.71
C THR A 517 7.08 11.14 -5.23
N SER A 518 7.06 10.09 -4.39
CA SER A 518 6.84 10.23 -2.96
C SER A 518 7.94 11.03 -2.26
N LEU A 519 7.53 11.89 -1.34
CA LEU A 519 8.44 12.70 -0.52
C LEU A 519 8.94 11.88 0.66
N ASN A 520 10.03 11.14 0.47
CA ASN A 520 10.75 10.35 1.47
C ASN A 520 12.09 9.88 0.93
N ASP A 521 13.01 9.52 1.79
CA ASP A 521 14.23 8.78 1.43
C ASP A 521 13.97 7.28 1.25
N LYS A 522 14.97 6.56 0.71
CA LYS A 522 14.93 5.10 0.60
C LYS A 522 14.80 4.48 1.99
N GLY A 523 13.86 3.57 2.16
CA GLY A 523 13.62 2.87 3.43
C GLY A 523 12.78 3.64 4.45
N GLU A 524 12.46 4.92 4.19
CA GLU A 524 11.57 5.72 5.04
C GLU A 524 10.12 5.66 4.56
N PRO A 525 9.13 5.76 5.45
CA PRO A 525 7.75 6.06 5.06
C PRO A 525 7.65 7.45 4.39
N VAL A 526 6.54 7.72 3.69
CA VAL A 526 6.23 9.06 3.19
C VAL A 526 6.22 10.05 4.37
N VAL A 527 6.79 11.24 4.19
CA VAL A 527 6.82 12.26 5.25
C VAL A 527 5.41 12.63 5.71
N ASP A 528 5.29 13.10 6.94
CA ASP A 528 4.02 13.46 7.54
C ASP A 528 3.95 14.95 7.90
N THR A 529 5.06 15.55 8.34
CA THR A 529 5.13 16.91 8.88
C THR A 529 5.89 17.89 7.98
N ALA A 530 5.65 19.21 8.17
CA ALA A 530 6.38 20.27 7.47
C ALA A 530 7.89 20.22 7.81
N ALA A 531 8.23 19.93 9.07
CA ALA A 531 9.62 19.81 9.49
C ALA A 531 10.35 18.69 8.73
N GLN A 532 9.70 17.56 8.48
CA GLN A 532 10.28 16.47 7.70
C GLN A 532 10.43 16.84 6.22
N ALA A 533 9.44 17.53 5.64
CA ALA A 533 9.48 17.99 4.25
C ALA A 533 10.64 18.97 4.03
N LEU A 534 10.79 19.96 4.90
CA LEU A 534 11.92 20.91 4.84
C LEU A 534 13.27 20.21 5.09
N ASN A 535 13.34 19.33 6.09
CA ASN A 535 14.56 18.57 6.36
C ASN A 535 15.00 17.75 5.13
N PHE A 536 14.05 17.07 4.46
CA PHE A 536 14.34 16.35 3.22
C PHE A 536 14.86 17.31 2.13
N ALA A 537 14.18 18.44 1.91
CA ALA A 537 14.55 19.41 0.90
C ALA A 537 15.99 19.94 1.13
N ILE A 538 16.33 20.31 2.36
CA ILE A 538 17.67 20.80 2.75
C ILE A 538 18.73 19.72 2.50
N ARG A 539 18.52 18.48 2.99
CA ARG A 539 19.48 17.37 2.81
C ARG A 539 19.72 17.01 1.35
N LYS A 540 18.68 17.11 0.50
CA LYS A 540 18.81 16.81 -0.93
C LYS A 540 19.30 18.02 -1.75
N GLY A 541 19.40 19.20 -1.14
CA GLY A 541 19.81 20.44 -1.82
C GLY A 541 18.75 20.91 -2.83
N VAL A 542 17.46 20.73 -2.49
CA VAL A 542 16.34 21.25 -3.27
C VAL A 542 16.27 22.75 -3.10
N ALA A 543 16.15 23.49 -4.18
CA ALA A 543 16.17 24.96 -4.11
C ALA A 543 14.85 25.55 -3.59
N VAL A 544 13.72 24.88 -3.84
CA VAL A 544 12.40 25.41 -3.51
C VAL A 544 11.50 24.30 -2.93
N ALA A 545 10.84 24.62 -1.83
CA ALA A 545 9.75 23.81 -1.26
C ALA A 545 8.47 24.64 -1.19
N TYR A 546 7.34 24.04 -1.58
CA TYR A 546 6.01 24.57 -1.34
C TYR A 546 5.42 23.85 -0.13
N ILE A 547 5.15 24.59 0.93
CA ILE A 547 4.66 24.04 2.21
C ILE A 547 3.39 24.78 2.61
N ASP A 548 2.25 24.11 2.56
CA ASP A 548 0.93 24.65 2.94
C ASP A 548 0.64 26.01 2.26
N GLY A 549 0.75 26.04 0.94
CA GLY A 549 0.50 27.23 0.15
C GLY A 549 1.60 28.31 0.20
N ARG A 550 2.72 28.04 0.85
CA ARG A 550 3.88 28.97 0.91
C ARG A 550 5.05 28.45 0.12
N ARG A 551 5.65 29.32 -0.66
CA ARG A 551 6.91 29.09 -1.36
C ARG A 551 8.07 29.37 -0.40
N VAL A 552 8.88 28.35 -0.11
CA VAL A 552 10.06 28.45 0.73
C VAL A 552 11.30 28.29 -0.14
N GLN A 553 12.08 29.33 -0.30
CA GLN A 553 13.35 29.30 -1.00
C GLN A 553 14.46 28.87 -0.02
N LEU A 554 15.26 27.89 -0.41
CA LEU A 554 16.29 27.27 0.44
C LEU A 554 17.69 27.62 -0.04
N ARG A 555 18.60 27.79 0.93
CA ARG A 555 20.05 28.01 0.69
C ARG A 555 20.71 26.69 0.37
N THR A 556 20.95 26.38 -0.91
CA THR A 556 21.49 25.10 -1.37
C THR A 556 22.93 24.86 -0.95
N GLU A 557 23.73 25.92 -0.75
CA GLU A 557 25.12 25.86 -0.25
C GLU A 557 25.21 25.39 1.22
N ALA A 558 24.16 25.53 1.99
CA ALA A 558 24.09 25.07 3.39
C ALA A 558 23.85 23.55 3.54
N ARG A 559 23.70 22.81 2.42
CA ARG A 559 23.42 21.36 2.41
C ARG A 559 24.36 20.54 3.31
N SER A 560 25.63 20.86 3.36
CA SER A 560 26.61 20.14 4.20
C SER A 560 26.40 20.32 5.70
N GLN A 561 25.57 21.28 6.10
CA GLN A 561 25.21 21.56 7.50
C GLN A 561 23.79 21.04 7.82
N ALA A 562 23.16 20.34 6.88
CA ALA A 562 21.82 19.83 7.07
C ALA A 562 21.73 18.97 8.34
N PRO A 563 20.71 19.19 9.17
CA PRO A 563 20.51 18.40 10.37
C PRO A 563 20.17 16.94 10.01
N ALA A 564 20.38 16.05 10.96
CA ALA A 564 19.90 14.66 10.83
C ALA A 564 18.39 14.63 10.50
N PRO A 565 17.89 13.55 9.88
CA PRO A 565 16.46 13.43 9.57
C PRO A 565 15.59 13.79 10.76
N ALA A 566 14.58 14.64 10.52
CA ALA A 566 13.69 15.07 11.58
C ALA A 566 12.88 13.89 12.12
N ARG A 567 12.82 13.74 13.44
CA ARG A 567 11.97 12.74 14.09
C ARG A 567 10.51 13.09 13.84
N ARG A 568 9.71 12.09 13.55
CA ARG A 568 8.34 12.28 13.05
C ARG A 568 7.36 12.73 14.13
N HIS A 569 7.46 12.18 15.32
CA HIS A 569 6.58 12.55 16.43
C HIS A 569 7.42 13.05 17.61
N PRO A 570 7.08 14.20 18.23
CA PRO A 570 7.84 14.74 19.38
C PRO A 570 7.96 13.76 20.53
N ARG A 571 6.95 12.91 20.73
CA ARG A 571 6.87 11.90 21.79
C ARG A 571 7.13 10.47 21.30
N ARG A 572 7.78 10.30 20.13
CA ARG A 572 8.03 8.96 19.58
C ARG A 572 8.69 8.04 20.60
N GLU A 573 9.68 8.54 21.33
CA GLU A 573 10.40 7.76 22.35
C GLU A 573 9.45 7.31 23.46
N GLU A 574 8.56 8.18 23.95
CA GLU A 574 7.58 7.85 24.97
C GLU A 574 6.53 6.84 24.50
N LEU A 575 6.09 6.94 23.24
CA LEU A 575 5.05 6.08 22.68
C LEU A 575 5.59 4.71 22.26
N PHE A 576 6.84 4.66 21.81
CA PHE A 576 7.45 3.46 21.20
C PHE A 576 8.77 3.05 21.89
N GLU A 577 9.11 3.61 23.05
CA GLU A 577 10.28 3.23 23.84
C GLU A 577 10.22 1.78 24.32
N ASN A 578 11.40 1.17 24.43
CA ASN A 578 11.61 -0.22 24.86
C ASN A 578 11.06 -1.32 23.95
N GLN A 579 10.81 -1.03 22.66
CA GLN A 579 10.37 -2.05 21.70
C GLN A 579 11.32 -3.25 21.64
N GLU A 580 12.63 -3.05 21.77
CA GLU A 580 13.61 -4.15 21.80
C GLU A 580 13.45 -5.02 23.04
N GLN A 581 13.31 -4.41 24.22
CA GLN A 581 13.12 -5.14 25.47
C GLN A 581 11.79 -5.89 25.50
N ASP A 582 10.71 -5.25 25.01
CA ASP A 582 9.39 -5.87 24.94
C ASP A 582 9.38 -7.03 23.94
N ARG A 583 10.06 -6.90 22.81
CA ARG A 583 10.25 -7.97 21.83
C ARG A 583 10.96 -9.16 22.44
N ASP A 584 12.08 -8.91 23.11
CA ASP A 584 12.88 -9.96 23.72
C ASP A 584 12.10 -10.68 24.83
N LEU A 585 11.34 -9.94 25.63
CA LEU A 585 10.46 -10.51 26.67
C LEU A 585 9.40 -11.45 26.10
N ILE A 586 8.76 -11.08 24.98
CA ILE A 586 7.70 -11.90 24.38
C ILE A 586 8.29 -13.12 23.69
N TRP A 587 9.36 -12.92 22.93
CA TRP A 587 10.06 -14.02 22.28
C TRP A 587 10.62 -15.00 23.29
N ASP A 588 11.27 -14.49 24.34
CA ASP A 588 11.75 -15.28 25.46
C ASP A 588 10.64 -16.01 26.20
N SER A 589 9.45 -15.40 26.34
CA SER A 589 8.30 -16.03 26.97
C SER A 589 7.84 -17.26 26.19
N TRP A 590 7.78 -17.19 24.85
CA TRP A 590 7.43 -18.34 24.01
C TRP A 590 8.53 -19.38 23.96
N ALA A 591 9.80 -18.97 23.90
CA ALA A 591 10.94 -19.87 24.01
C ALA A 591 10.99 -20.58 25.37
N LYS A 592 10.68 -19.87 26.46
CA LYS A 592 10.55 -20.45 27.82
C LYS A 592 9.39 -21.41 27.94
N LEU A 593 8.33 -21.23 27.17
CA LEU A 593 7.24 -22.22 27.05
C LEU A 593 7.64 -23.45 26.23
N GLY A 594 8.82 -23.45 25.61
CA GLY A 594 9.36 -24.56 24.87
C GLY A 594 9.07 -24.58 23.37
N TYR A 595 8.56 -23.47 22.80
CA TYR A 595 8.33 -23.38 21.36
C TYR A 595 9.62 -23.04 20.60
N SER A 596 9.93 -23.78 19.55
CA SER A 596 10.99 -23.45 18.60
C SER A 596 10.57 -22.32 17.65
N THR A 597 11.54 -21.62 17.06
CA THR A 597 11.27 -20.58 16.04
C THR A 597 10.40 -21.12 14.90
N THR A 598 10.70 -22.33 14.41
CA THR A 598 9.94 -22.99 13.33
C THR A 598 8.50 -23.30 13.78
N ALA A 599 8.32 -23.73 15.03
CA ALA A 599 7.00 -23.98 15.61
C ALA A 599 6.17 -22.68 15.71
N MET A 600 6.80 -21.60 16.14
CA MET A 600 6.13 -20.29 16.21
C MET A 600 5.68 -19.82 14.82
N VAL A 601 6.52 -19.98 13.80
CA VAL A 601 6.16 -19.67 12.41
C VAL A 601 5.02 -20.56 11.92
N LEU A 602 5.04 -21.85 12.24
CA LEU A 602 3.96 -22.78 11.87
C LEU A 602 2.63 -22.37 12.51
N MET A 603 2.64 -22.06 13.81
CA MET A 603 1.44 -21.57 14.52
C MET A 603 0.91 -20.27 13.94
N SER A 604 1.78 -19.35 13.54
CA SER A 604 1.36 -18.09 12.90
C SER A 604 0.58 -18.31 11.61
N ARG A 605 0.78 -19.47 10.97
CA ARG A 605 0.18 -19.85 9.69
C ARG A 605 -1.01 -20.81 9.80
N SER A 606 -1.25 -21.34 10.98
CA SER A 606 -2.30 -22.34 11.22
C SER A 606 -3.12 -21.93 12.43
N PRO A 607 -4.30 -21.28 12.22
CA PRO A 607 -5.16 -20.85 13.32
C PRO A 607 -5.52 -22.00 14.28
N GLU A 608 -5.68 -23.21 13.76
CA GLU A 608 -6.01 -24.42 14.53
C GLU A 608 -4.92 -24.78 15.55
N LEU A 609 -3.66 -24.47 15.25
CA LEU A 609 -2.54 -24.71 16.17
C LEU A 609 -2.41 -23.65 17.26
N ARG A 610 -3.17 -22.54 17.15
CA ARG A 610 -3.21 -21.48 18.17
C ARG A 610 -4.18 -21.81 19.31
N ASP A 611 -5.07 -22.76 19.12
CA ASP A 611 -5.94 -23.21 20.21
C ASP A 611 -5.09 -23.95 21.27
N GLN A 612 -4.73 -23.24 22.32
CA GLN A 612 -3.86 -23.70 23.40
C GLN A 612 -4.40 -24.95 24.12
N LYS A 613 -5.68 -25.30 23.95
CA LYS A 613 -6.26 -26.52 24.54
C LYS A 613 -5.83 -27.79 23.82
N LEU A 614 -5.34 -27.67 22.58
CA LEU A 614 -5.05 -28.83 21.74
C LEU A 614 -3.56 -28.97 21.37
N ALA A 615 -2.72 -27.92 21.55
CA ALA A 615 -1.35 -27.90 21.06
C ALA A 615 -0.34 -27.70 22.19
N THR A 616 0.34 -28.78 22.62
CA THR A 616 1.53 -28.64 23.47
C THR A 616 2.75 -28.19 22.66
N PRO A 617 3.74 -27.51 23.30
CA PRO A 617 4.99 -27.14 22.63
C PRO A 617 5.68 -28.31 21.94
N GLU A 618 5.73 -29.49 22.57
CA GLU A 618 6.34 -30.71 22.00
C GLU A 618 5.65 -31.11 20.69
N MET A 619 4.33 -31.12 20.68
CA MET A 619 3.54 -31.52 19.51
C MET A 619 3.73 -30.53 18.36
N VAL A 620 3.71 -29.21 18.64
CA VAL A 620 3.89 -28.17 17.62
C VAL A 620 5.33 -28.20 17.10
N ASN A 621 6.33 -28.38 17.94
CA ASN A 621 7.71 -28.53 17.53
C ASN A 621 7.91 -29.75 16.62
N GLN A 622 7.36 -30.90 16.97
CA GLN A 622 7.41 -32.11 16.13
C GLN A 622 6.72 -31.89 14.77
N LEU A 623 5.56 -31.23 14.76
CA LEU A 623 4.87 -30.89 13.52
C LEU A 623 5.70 -29.94 12.67
N ALA A 624 6.35 -28.96 13.29
CA ALA A 624 7.23 -28.01 12.61
C ALA A 624 8.46 -28.70 12.03
N ASP A 625 9.07 -29.63 12.77
CA ASP A 625 10.22 -30.42 12.30
C ASP A 625 9.83 -31.34 11.12
N VAL A 626 8.66 -32.01 11.19
CA VAL A 626 8.14 -32.83 10.09
C VAL A 626 7.82 -31.98 8.87
N ALA A 627 7.18 -30.83 9.06
CA ALA A 627 6.87 -29.91 7.97
C ALA A 627 8.14 -29.37 7.32
N ASN A 628 9.14 -29.03 8.13
CA ASN A 628 10.45 -28.53 7.65
C ASN A 628 11.23 -29.63 6.91
N ALA A 629 11.22 -30.86 7.40
CA ALA A 629 11.88 -32.00 6.76
C ALA A 629 11.21 -32.42 5.43
N ARG A 630 9.89 -32.20 5.29
CA ARG A 630 9.13 -32.48 4.07
C ARG A 630 9.11 -31.33 3.08
N ASP A 631 9.54 -30.17 3.50
CA ASP A 631 9.59 -28.97 2.68
C ASP A 631 10.86 -28.97 1.82
N ALA A 632 10.83 -29.75 0.72
CA ALA A 632 11.94 -29.80 -0.24
C ALA A 632 12.24 -28.45 -0.92
N SER A 633 11.32 -27.49 -0.83
CA SER A 633 11.51 -26.12 -1.33
C SER A 633 12.22 -25.19 -0.36
N GLY A 634 12.36 -25.58 0.91
CA GLY A 634 12.94 -24.74 1.96
C GLY A 634 12.05 -23.56 2.40
N THR A 635 10.77 -23.58 2.03
CA THR A 635 9.84 -22.45 2.27
C THR A 635 9.65 -22.17 3.77
N LEU A 636 9.55 -23.23 4.60
CA LEU A 636 9.46 -23.05 6.05
C LEU A 636 10.78 -22.54 6.64
N THR A 637 11.91 -23.00 6.12
CA THR A 637 13.24 -22.51 6.51
C THR A 637 13.43 -21.05 6.12
N LEU A 638 13.01 -20.65 4.91
CA LEU A 638 13.01 -19.27 4.44
C LEU A 638 12.09 -18.39 5.30
N ALA A 639 10.89 -18.87 5.62
CA ALA A 639 9.96 -18.16 6.49
C ALA A 639 10.48 -18.04 7.92
N ALA A 640 11.10 -19.08 8.47
CA ALA A 640 11.74 -19.06 9.78
C ALA A 640 12.95 -18.12 9.79
N ALA A 641 13.76 -18.11 8.72
CA ALA A 641 14.87 -17.18 8.57
C ALA A 641 14.40 -15.73 8.43
N LYS A 642 13.33 -15.48 7.67
CA LYS A 642 12.69 -14.16 7.57
C LYS A 642 12.17 -13.69 8.93
N HIS A 643 11.50 -14.55 9.67
CA HIS A 643 11.02 -14.29 11.03
C HIS A 643 12.17 -14.04 12.00
N SER A 644 13.21 -14.83 11.95
CA SER A 644 14.40 -14.68 12.82
C SER A 644 15.13 -13.36 12.54
N ARG A 645 15.20 -12.91 11.28
CA ARG A 645 15.74 -11.59 10.93
C ARG A 645 14.87 -10.44 11.42
N MET A 646 13.55 -10.61 11.42
CA MET A 646 12.62 -9.57 11.90
C MET A 646 12.51 -9.54 13.43
N PHE A 647 12.69 -10.66 14.13
CA PHE A 647 12.34 -10.84 15.54
C PHE A 647 13.38 -11.62 16.36
N GLY A 648 14.48 -12.09 15.79
CA GLY A 648 15.51 -12.84 16.51
C GLY A 648 16.36 -11.97 17.44
N PRO A 649 16.89 -12.52 18.55
CA PRO A 649 17.71 -11.80 19.53
C PRO A 649 19.02 -11.22 18.94
N SER A 650 19.46 -11.70 17.79
CA SER A 650 20.64 -11.20 17.06
C SER A 650 20.31 -10.21 15.94
N ALA A 651 19.06 -9.89 15.72
CA ALA A 651 18.69 -8.79 14.85
C ALA A 651 18.88 -7.46 15.58
N VAL A 652 20.10 -7.17 15.98
CA VAL A 652 20.54 -5.80 16.19
C VAL A 652 20.28 -5.08 14.86
N PHE A 653 19.34 -4.17 14.88
CA PHE A 653 19.09 -3.28 13.78
C PHE A 653 20.35 -2.41 13.65
N ASP A 654 21.29 -2.85 12.86
CA ASP A 654 22.39 -2.03 12.42
C ASP A 654 21.84 -1.08 11.35
N PRO A 655 21.69 0.21 11.65
CA PRO A 655 21.21 1.18 10.68
C PRO A 655 22.12 1.29 9.44
N GLU A 656 23.36 0.82 9.52
CA GLU A 656 24.33 0.79 8.40
C GLU A 656 24.21 -0.49 7.56
N SER A 657 23.56 -1.54 8.05
CA SER A 657 23.35 -2.79 7.30
C SER A 657 22.10 -2.80 6.41
N GLN A 658 21.46 -1.65 6.18
CA GLN A 658 20.23 -1.52 5.36
C GLN A 658 20.42 -1.76 3.85
N GLU A 659 21.53 -2.32 3.39
CA GLU A 659 21.67 -2.71 1.99
C GLU A 659 20.87 -3.97 1.59
N GLY A 660 20.18 -4.63 2.54
CA GLY A 660 19.55 -5.91 2.27
C GLY A 660 18.10 -6.14 2.77
N ALA A 661 17.47 -5.23 3.47
CA ALA A 661 16.15 -5.45 4.06
C ALA A 661 15.07 -4.50 3.52
N ALA A 662 14.85 -4.55 2.21
CA ALA A 662 13.66 -4.00 1.58
C ALA A 662 12.74 -5.18 1.25
N PHE A 663 11.84 -5.51 2.17
CA PHE A 663 10.70 -6.40 1.94
C PHE A 663 9.43 -5.61 1.74
#